data_d849229789407c8c8bb252d862a34e60
#
_entry.id   d849229789407c8c8bb252d862a34e60
#
_cell.length_a   1.000
_cell.length_b   1.000
_cell.length_c   1.000
_cell.angle_alpha   90.00
_cell.angle_beta   90.00
_cell.angle_gamma   90.00
#
_symmetry.space_group_name_H-M   'P 1'
#
loop_
_entity.id
_entity.type
_entity.pdbx_description
1 polymer ?
#
loop_
_entity_poly.entity_id
_entity_poly.type
_entity_poly.pdbx_seq_one_letter_code
_entity_poly.pdbx_strand_id
1 'polypeptide(L)'
;MRSFREVYTFALQLKKDMYIKRIIIVFAITLISQIADSQTIVKGIVLDSDTKEPIIGATISNAINGNPITVTNADGRFQIPNYSESKFKITYIGYKTLITAPTKDGKYLMQAEISRLGEVVVTAQESRGLTSSSVIQKHAMEHLQPSSFSDLLELLPGGSSKDPVLNATNNIRLREAGSATSNYATSSLGTSFLVDGARISTNANMQYVSGAWESAATNRDNTNAGVDMRTISTDDIESVEIVRGIPSVEYGDLTSGLVKIERRRGGHDWQARLKSDMGSKLFYLAKAFEWDNHTTLNLSADYLDSKADPRNALNSYSRVTLSARMGRTWQQAHHDFLLTTNLDYTGSFDGEKQDPDLNKGAIDKYKSSYNRMAFSAKLELKMHRPVWLKGAELMAAASYEHDKISRTRTVSLQSMTGAVLNNDEGEYDALILPYVYDATQDVDGKPLNVFLKLNARLQIPSRKVANTLLIGADWNVDKNYGSGQVFDPERPVYPTSQIRMRSLSLKPANHTLSVYAEEKVALPVGSCQLEMMAGVRALQMLNLPDDYQMHGHWYLDPRANIGFTFPRFTLFGQPSFVKLSGGIGMHTKMPTIDQLFPDPAYIDLLQLKYYNVNPAYSRINQVTYIIPGTNAQLAAARNKKWEVTGDLNIGGNRLTLTYFNENMTSGFRSQTYFESYEYKKYDASGVDASTLMAPPSLDDMPYELLTELCAYSHYENGSQTKKEGVELTFASKRIPRIYTRLTITGAWFRTTYRNSQLVMERPSVVVGSSRLQYVGLYRDQEGMVNEMANTNFMFDTDVPKLKLGFSVSAQCQWYTSTQHDAISSTPDAYMDSQGNIHDWTPECADDAYLKWLVRTSTNYTKSTVPFAMNLNLKITKKLLNDRLRIAMFCNRIWDYSPDYESYGKTIRRHTKPYFGLEINVKI
;
A
#
# COMPACT_ATOMS: atom_id res chain seq x y z
N MET A 1 -1.11 10.21 52.38
CA MET A 1 -0.67 10.23 50.98
C MET A 1 -1.73 9.77 49.94
N ARG A 2 -2.85 9.20 50.33
CA ARG A 2 -3.96 8.85 49.39
C ARG A 2 -4.88 10.04 49.02
N SER A 3 -5.01 11.03 49.87
CA SER A 3 -5.93 12.17 49.65
C SER A 3 -5.43 13.21 48.63
N PHE A 4 -4.12 13.33 48.44
CA PHE A 4 -3.55 14.27 47.48
C PHE A 4 -3.63 13.80 46.01
N ARG A 5 -3.74 12.50 45.78
CA ARG A 5 -3.81 11.93 44.43
C ARG A 5 -5.23 12.07 43.84
N GLU A 6 -6.27 12.01 44.67
CA GLU A 6 -7.63 12.20 44.22
C GLU A 6 -7.98 13.65 43.91
N VAL A 7 -7.43 14.60 44.65
CA VAL A 7 -7.59 16.04 44.39
C VAL A 7 -6.87 16.47 43.12
N TYR A 8 -5.72 15.87 42.80
CA TYR A 8 -4.98 16.17 41.54
C TYR A 8 -5.67 15.59 40.30
N THR A 9 -6.26 14.40 40.40
CA THR A 9 -7.05 13.77 39.33
C THR A 9 -8.34 14.54 39.08
N PHE A 10 -9.00 15.02 40.14
CA PHE A 10 -10.21 15.83 40.02
C PHE A 10 -9.93 17.23 39.43
N ALA A 11 -8.80 17.84 39.79
CA ALA A 11 -8.38 19.12 39.22
C ALA A 11 -7.98 19.02 37.74
N LEU A 12 -7.40 17.89 37.28
CA LEU A 12 -7.10 17.61 35.87
C LEU A 12 -8.37 17.34 35.05
N GLN A 13 -9.37 16.70 35.66
CA GLN A 13 -10.65 16.45 35.02
C GLN A 13 -11.46 17.75 34.88
N LEU A 14 -11.46 18.62 35.88
CA LEU A 14 -12.08 19.96 35.83
C LEU A 14 -11.39 20.88 34.81
N LYS A 15 -10.07 20.78 34.64
CA LYS A 15 -9.35 21.54 33.60
C LYS A 15 -9.68 21.07 32.19
N LYS A 16 -9.88 19.77 31.98
CA LYS A 16 -10.32 19.17 30.71
C LYS A 16 -11.74 19.60 30.36
N ASP A 17 -12.67 19.61 31.33
CA ASP A 17 -14.06 20.06 31.13
C ASP A 17 -14.15 21.55 30.83
N MET A 18 -13.27 22.36 31.38
CA MET A 18 -13.24 23.80 31.17
C MET A 18 -12.71 24.16 29.77
N TYR A 19 -11.79 23.36 29.18
CA TYR A 19 -11.35 23.54 27.78
C TYR A 19 -12.44 23.12 26.79
N ILE A 20 -13.12 22.03 27.05
CA ILE A 20 -14.26 21.56 26.21
C ILE A 20 -15.41 22.56 26.26
N LYS A 21 -15.76 23.09 27.45
CA LYS A 21 -16.78 24.13 27.58
C LYS A 21 -16.40 25.46 26.91
N ARG A 22 -15.13 25.84 26.91
CA ARG A 22 -14.66 27.04 26.15
C ARG A 22 -14.73 26.85 24.65
N ILE A 23 -14.44 25.65 24.14
CA ILE A 23 -14.59 25.31 22.71
C ILE A 23 -16.09 25.31 22.33
N ILE A 24 -16.96 24.79 23.16
CA ILE A 24 -18.41 24.78 22.93
C ILE A 24 -18.99 26.20 23.00
N ILE A 25 -18.50 27.05 23.90
CA ILE A 25 -18.95 28.45 24.04
C ILE A 25 -18.49 29.31 22.86
N VAL A 26 -17.30 29.11 22.35
CA VAL A 26 -16.85 29.77 21.09
C VAL A 26 -17.71 29.34 19.91
N PHE A 27 -18.15 28.08 19.87
CA PHE A 27 -19.09 27.56 18.87
C PHE A 27 -20.52 28.13 19.02
N ALA A 28 -20.96 28.38 20.23
CA ALA A 28 -22.30 28.93 20.54
C ALA A 28 -22.42 30.43 20.30
N ILE A 29 -21.36 31.23 20.44
CA ILE A 29 -21.36 32.67 20.23
C ILE A 29 -21.47 33.04 18.74
N THR A 30 -21.12 32.15 17.82
CA THR A 30 -21.30 32.35 16.35
C THR A 30 -22.75 32.18 15.88
N LEU A 31 -23.66 31.74 16.76
CA LEU A 31 -25.04 31.37 16.37
C LEU A 31 -26.10 32.46 16.61
N ILE A 32 -25.76 33.61 17.20
CA ILE A 32 -26.75 34.62 17.56
C ILE A 32 -26.43 35.99 16.91
N SER A 33 -26.75 36.11 15.61
CA SER A 33 -27.10 37.42 15.02
C SER A 33 -27.71 37.23 13.64
N GLN A 34 -29.02 37.18 13.55
CA GLN A 34 -29.76 37.47 12.32
C GLN A 34 -31.14 38.03 12.66
N ILE A 35 -31.35 39.29 12.34
CA ILE A 35 -32.67 39.90 12.13
C ILE A 35 -32.68 40.47 10.70
N ALA A 36 -33.80 40.24 10.02
CA ALA A 36 -33.99 40.40 8.60
C ALA A 36 -34.19 41.84 8.14
N ASP A 37 -33.68 42.15 6.93
CA ASP A 37 -34.17 43.20 6.08
C ASP A 37 -34.38 42.69 4.64
N SER A 38 -35.54 42.98 4.07
CA SER A 38 -35.95 42.59 2.71
C SER A 38 -35.31 43.49 1.68
N GLN A 39 -34.36 42.97 0.90
CA GLN A 39 -33.64 43.67 -0.12
C GLN A 39 -33.50 42.82 -1.40
N THR A 40 -33.45 43.47 -2.58
CA THR A 40 -33.22 42.82 -3.88
C THR A 40 -31.92 41.96 -3.85
N ILE A 41 -32.06 40.65 -3.86
CA ILE A 41 -30.94 39.74 -3.75
C ILE A 41 -30.67 39.11 -5.12
N VAL A 42 -29.48 39.32 -5.67
CA VAL A 42 -28.99 38.54 -6.82
C VAL A 42 -28.49 37.19 -6.35
N LYS A 43 -29.08 36.11 -6.85
CA LYS A 43 -28.70 34.70 -6.51
C LYS A 43 -28.13 34.04 -7.75
N GLY A 44 -27.12 33.19 -7.56
CA GLY A 44 -26.57 32.38 -8.63
C GLY A 44 -25.80 31.15 -8.19
N ILE A 45 -25.49 30.31 -9.16
CA ILE A 45 -24.62 29.13 -9.00
C ILE A 45 -23.48 29.23 -10.01
N VAL A 46 -22.26 29.04 -9.54
CA VAL A 46 -21.04 29.00 -10.36
C VAL A 46 -20.67 27.54 -10.57
N LEU A 47 -20.57 27.14 -11.84
CA LEU A 47 -20.30 25.80 -12.26
C LEU A 47 -19.05 25.75 -13.15
N ASP A 48 -18.31 24.66 -13.14
CA ASP A 48 -17.32 24.38 -14.16
C ASP A 48 -17.99 24.23 -15.54
N SER A 49 -17.42 24.82 -16.57
CA SER A 49 -17.99 24.76 -17.93
C SER A 49 -18.01 23.38 -18.54
N ASP A 50 -17.10 22.52 -18.15
CA ASP A 50 -16.87 21.21 -18.76
C ASP A 50 -17.50 20.08 -17.91
N THR A 51 -17.21 20.05 -16.62
CA THR A 51 -17.72 19.00 -15.71
C THR A 51 -19.12 19.31 -15.18
N LYS A 52 -19.59 20.57 -15.29
CA LYS A 52 -20.83 21.08 -14.66
C LYS A 52 -20.86 20.95 -13.14
N GLU A 53 -19.73 20.66 -12.53
CA GLU A 53 -19.61 20.60 -11.07
C GLU A 53 -19.63 22.02 -10.45
N PRO A 54 -20.19 22.17 -9.25
CA PRO A 54 -20.19 23.45 -8.56
C PRO A 54 -18.80 23.87 -8.13
N ILE A 55 -18.43 25.12 -8.41
CA ILE A 55 -17.16 25.71 -8.00
C ILE A 55 -17.33 26.31 -6.62
N ILE A 56 -16.72 25.69 -5.63
CA ILE A 56 -16.75 26.07 -4.21
C ILE A 56 -15.70 27.15 -3.95
N GLY A 57 -16.05 28.21 -3.23
CA GLY A 57 -15.11 29.28 -2.86
C GLY A 57 -14.75 30.24 -4.00
N ALA A 58 -15.49 30.24 -5.13
CA ALA A 58 -15.32 31.26 -6.16
C ALA A 58 -15.67 32.63 -5.58
N THR A 59 -14.77 33.58 -5.74
CA THR A 59 -14.95 34.94 -5.22
C THR A 59 -15.77 35.78 -6.20
N ILE A 60 -16.87 36.34 -5.74
CA ILE A 60 -17.68 37.30 -6.46
C ILE A 60 -17.31 38.69 -5.98
N SER A 61 -16.88 39.55 -6.89
CA SER A 61 -16.41 40.91 -6.60
C SER A 61 -17.10 41.94 -7.51
N ASN A 62 -17.08 43.18 -7.09
CA ASN A 62 -17.54 44.30 -7.91
C ASN A 62 -16.67 44.41 -9.18
N ALA A 63 -17.30 44.52 -10.34
CA ALA A 63 -16.60 44.52 -11.62
C ALA A 63 -15.76 45.79 -11.86
N ILE A 64 -16.08 46.92 -11.18
CA ILE A 64 -15.45 48.22 -11.36
C ILE A 64 -14.24 48.38 -10.41
N ASN A 65 -14.45 48.20 -9.11
CA ASN A 65 -13.43 48.47 -8.09
C ASN A 65 -12.71 47.18 -7.59
N GLY A 66 -13.14 46.00 -8.00
CA GLY A 66 -12.52 44.72 -7.63
C GLY A 66 -12.78 44.27 -6.19
N ASN A 67 -13.52 45.00 -5.37
CA ASN A 67 -13.79 44.64 -3.99
C ASN A 67 -14.61 43.34 -3.89
N PRO A 68 -14.20 42.38 -3.06
CA PRO A 68 -14.96 41.16 -2.88
C PRO A 68 -16.29 41.43 -2.19
N ILE A 69 -17.36 40.83 -2.71
CA ILE A 69 -18.72 40.95 -2.20
C ILE A 69 -19.13 39.70 -1.46
N THR A 70 -18.89 38.52 -2.05
CA THR A 70 -19.26 37.22 -1.50
C THR A 70 -18.42 36.12 -2.13
N VAL A 71 -18.52 34.92 -1.57
CA VAL A 71 -17.95 33.72 -2.17
C VAL A 71 -19.02 32.65 -2.37
N THR A 72 -18.78 31.74 -3.32
CA THR A 72 -19.66 30.60 -3.52
C THR A 72 -19.55 29.63 -2.36
N ASN A 73 -20.69 29.13 -1.93
CA ASN A 73 -20.78 28.07 -0.91
C ASN A 73 -20.40 26.71 -1.49
N ALA A 74 -20.54 25.66 -0.69
CA ALA A 74 -20.21 24.29 -1.05
C ALA A 74 -20.99 23.71 -2.26
N ASP A 75 -22.10 24.33 -2.67
CA ASP A 75 -22.86 23.99 -3.89
C ASP A 75 -22.53 24.92 -5.07
N GLY A 76 -21.49 25.74 -4.94
CA GLY A 76 -21.20 26.77 -5.94
C GLY A 76 -22.19 27.95 -5.97
N ARG A 77 -23.08 28.04 -4.96
CA ARG A 77 -24.10 29.07 -4.93
C ARG A 77 -23.61 30.32 -4.21
N PHE A 78 -24.07 31.48 -4.67
CA PHE A 78 -23.82 32.78 -4.03
C PHE A 78 -25.09 33.62 -3.96
N GLN A 79 -25.06 34.61 -3.08
CA GLN A 79 -26.09 35.62 -2.94
C GLN A 79 -25.41 36.99 -2.76
N ILE A 80 -25.85 38.00 -3.52
CA ILE A 80 -25.37 39.36 -3.40
C ILE A 80 -26.55 40.22 -2.93
N PRO A 81 -26.54 40.71 -1.69
CA PRO A 81 -27.57 41.63 -1.20
C PRO A 81 -27.34 43.03 -1.79
N ASN A 82 -28.39 43.74 -2.18
CA ASN A 82 -28.38 45.13 -2.63
C ASN A 82 -27.38 45.46 -3.75
N TYR A 83 -27.30 44.57 -4.74
CA TYR A 83 -26.42 44.86 -5.88
C TYR A 83 -27.07 45.77 -6.89
N SER A 84 -26.57 47.02 -6.99
CA SER A 84 -27.07 48.07 -7.90
C SER A 84 -26.31 48.16 -9.21
N GLU A 85 -25.20 47.39 -9.34
CA GLU A 85 -24.35 47.48 -10.53
C GLU A 85 -24.79 46.49 -11.62
N SER A 86 -24.54 46.88 -12.89
CA SER A 86 -24.95 46.03 -14.02
C SER A 86 -24.14 44.76 -14.24
N LYS A 87 -22.91 44.66 -13.69
CA LYS A 87 -22.01 43.54 -13.86
C LYS A 87 -21.20 43.26 -12.59
N PHE A 88 -20.94 41.99 -12.31
CA PHE A 88 -20.00 41.54 -11.29
C PHE A 88 -18.93 40.62 -11.89
N LYS A 89 -17.84 40.43 -11.15
CA LYS A 89 -16.69 39.67 -11.55
C LYS A 89 -16.63 38.40 -10.68
N ILE A 90 -16.54 37.24 -11.30
CA ILE A 90 -16.32 35.93 -10.62
C ILE A 90 -14.91 35.51 -10.90
N THR A 91 -14.16 35.17 -9.83
CA THR A 91 -12.80 34.66 -9.90
C THR A 91 -12.67 33.41 -9.07
N TYR A 92 -11.99 32.43 -9.62
CA TYR A 92 -11.58 31.22 -8.90
C TYR A 92 -10.23 30.74 -9.43
N ILE A 93 -9.43 30.11 -8.56
CA ILE A 93 -8.09 29.68 -8.92
C ILE A 93 -8.16 28.59 -9.99
N GLY A 94 -7.40 28.79 -11.06
CA GLY A 94 -7.40 27.85 -12.18
C GLY A 94 -8.54 28.02 -13.17
N TYR A 95 -9.36 29.07 -13.03
CA TYR A 95 -10.45 29.40 -13.95
C TYR A 95 -10.27 30.78 -14.55
N LYS A 96 -10.72 30.95 -15.79
CA LYS A 96 -10.77 32.28 -16.42
C LYS A 96 -11.71 33.17 -15.63
N THR A 97 -11.29 34.38 -15.40
CA THR A 97 -12.15 35.41 -14.80
C THR A 97 -13.40 35.63 -15.65
N LEU A 98 -14.56 35.51 -15.04
CA LEU A 98 -15.84 35.78 -15.68
C LEU A 98 -16.40 37.13 -15.22
N ILE A 99 -16.59 38.07 -16.16
CA ILE A 99 -17.29 39.35 -15.89
C ILE A 99 -18.63 39.25 -16.59
N THR A 100 -19.72 39.27 -15.81
CA THR A 100 -21.08 39.06 -16.32
C THR A 100 -22.12 39.88 -15.58
N ALA A 101 -23.27 40.10 -16.22
CA ALA A 101 -24.48 40.62 -15.57
C ALA A 101 -25.29 39.47 -14.92
N PRO A 102 -26.21 39.75 -13.99
CA PRO A 102 -27.16 38.79 -13.49
C PRO A 102 -27.94 38.10 -14.62
N THR A 103 -27.88 36.80 -14.70
CA THR A 103 -28.61 35.98 -15.69
C THR A 103 -29.98 35.57 -15.14
N LYS A 104 -30.99 35.41 -16.01
CA LYS A 104 -32.34 35.00 -15.57
C LYS A 104 -32.39 33.61 -14.95
N ASP A 105 -31.52 32.71 -15.38
CA ASP A 105 -31.40 31.31 -14.87
C ASP A 105 -30.43 31.20 -13.67
N GLY A 106 -29.73 32.30 -13.33
CA GLY A 106 -28.79 32.32 -12.22
C GLY A 106 -27.57 31.39 -12.39
N LYS A 107 -27.29 30.88 -13.59
CA LYS A 107 -26.15 29.96 -13.84
C LYS A 107 -24.98 30.72 -14.47
N TYR A 108 -23.80 30.50 -13.89
CA TYR A 108 -22.54 31.10 -14.32
C TYR A 108 -21.52 30.01 -14.57
N LEU A 109 -21.12 29.79 -15.82
CA LEU A 109 -20.17 28.79 -16.23
C LEU A 109 -18.78 29.42 -16.28
N MET A 110 -17.88 28.94 -15.43
CA MET A 110 -16.47 29.31 -15.46
C MET A 110 -15.67 28.30 -16.25
N GLN A 111 -14.90 28.79 -17.19
CA GLN A 111 -13.99 27.93 -17.96
C GLN A 111 -12.66 27.78 -17.21
N ALA A 112 -12.21 26.52 -17.01
CA ALA A 112 -10.89 26.28 -16.46
C ALA A 112 -9.82 26.99 -17.33
N GLU A 113 -8.88 27.63 -16.70
CA GLU A 113 -7.88 28.46 -17.42
C GLU A 113 -6.90 27.60 -18.23
N ILE A 114 -6.87 26.31 -17.95
CA ILE A 114 -6.01 25.31 -18.61
C ILE A 114 -6.78 24.45 -19.62
N SER A 115 -8.11 24.52 -19.64
CA SER A 115 -8.94 23.78 -20.59
C SER A 115 -9.08 24.58 -21.90
N ARG A 116 -8.11 24.47 -22.79
CA ARG A 116 -8.42 24.54 -24.22
C ARG A 116 -9.04 23.20 -24.59
N LEU A 117 -10.29 23.19 -25.02
CA LEU A 117 -10.95 22.02 -25.62
C LEU A 117 -9.97 21.31 -26.56
N GLY A 118 -9.60 20.07 -26.23
CA GLY A 118 -8.73 19.21 -27.04
C GLY A 118 -7.29 19.03 -26.58
N GLU A 119 -6.83 19.62 -25.47
CA GLU A 119 -5.48 19.35 -25.00
C GLU A 119 -5.45 18.04 -24.18
N VAL A 120 -5.01 16.95 -24.82
CA VAL A 120 -4.83 15.66 -24.17
C VAL A 120 -3.57 15.72 -23.28
N VAL A 121 -3.74 15.51 -21.99
CA VAL A 121 -2.62 15.40 -21.04
C VAL A 121 -2.20 13.94 -20.93
N VAL A 122 -0.97 13.65 -21.28
CA VAL A 122 -0.41 12.29 -21.33
C VAL A 122 0.50 11.96 -20.16
N THR A 123 0.47 12.77 -19.10
CA THR A 123 1.28 12.62 -17.88
C THR A 123 0.40 12.67 -16.64
N ALA A 124 0.93 12.24 -15.50
CA ALA A 124 0.28 12.52 -14.22
C ALA A 124 0.23 14.02 -13.95
N GLN A 125 -0.83 14.48 -13.32
CA GLN A 125 -1.00 15.86 -12.90
C GLN A 125 -1.04 15.95 -11.38
N GLU A 126 -0.22 16.85 -10.81
CA GLU A 126 -0.37 17.14 -9.38
C GLU A 126 -1.72 17.81 -9.12
N SER A 127 -2.41 17.32 -8.11
CA SER A 127 -3.70 17.87 -7.67
C SER A 127 -3.56 19.35 -7.29
N ARG A 128 -4.64 20.09 -7.39
CA ARG A 128 -4.73 21.48 -6.89
C ARG A 128 -5.29 21.54 -5.47
N GLY A 129 -5.51 20.38 -4.85
CA GLY A 129 -6.01 20.27 -3.49
C GLY A 129 -5.06 20.81 -2.43
N LEU A 130 -5.32 20.43 -1.18
CA LEU A 130 -4.52 20.82 -0.02
C LEU A 130 -3.46 19.78 0.34
N THR A 131 -3.53 18.59 -0.27
CA THR A 131 -2.62 17.46 -0.01
C THR A 131 -1.89 17.07 -1.30
N SER A 132 -0.67 16.58 -1.18
CA SER A 132 0.11 16.08 -2.31
C SER A 132 -0.53 14.84 -2.89
N SER A 133 -1.06 14.92 -4.09
CA SER A 133 -1.58 13.78 -4.84
C SER A 133 -1.36 13.95 -6.34
N SER A 134 -1.12 12.83 -7.03
CA SER A 134 -1.00 12.77 -8.49
C SER A 134 -2.23 12.10 -9.07
N VAL A 135 -2.82 12.73 -10.06
CA VAL A 135 -3.97 12.21 -10.82
C VAL A 135 -3.50 11.76 -12.20
N ILE A 136 -3.71 10.49 -12.51
CA ILE A 136 -3.39 9.87 -13.80
C ILE A 136 -4.72 9.62 -14.51
N GLN A 137 -4.98 10.39 -15.57
CA GLN A 137 -6.18 10.27 -16.39
C GLN A 137 -6.02 9.15 -17.42
N LYS A 138 -7.13 8.67 -17.99
CA LYS A 138 -7.17 7.63 -19.02
C LYS A 138 -6.21 7.90 -20.19
N HIS A 139 -6.14 9.14 -20.67
CA HIS A 139 -5.24 9.48 -21.79
C HIS A 139 -3.76 9.31 -21.44
N ALA A 140 -3.36 9.56 -20.19
CA ALA A 140 -2.01 9.29 -19.74
C ALA A 140 -1.72 7.78 -19.70
N MET A 141 -2.69 6.97 -19.26
CA MET A 141 -2.58 5.51 -19.27
C MET A 141 -2.54 4.96 -20.70
N GLU A 142 -3.41 5.44 -21.58
CA GLU A 142 -3.41 5.08 -23.00
C GLU A 142 -2.08 5.42 -23.71
N HIS A 143 -1.43 6.51 -23.30
CA HIS A 143 -0.11 6.88 -23.81
C HIS A 143 1.01 6.03 -23.21
N LEU A 144 0.91 5.72 -21.91
CA LEU A 144 1.88 4.87 -21.20
C LEU A 144 1.88 3.42 -21.71
N GLN A 145 0.72 2.92 -22.15
CA GLN A 145 0.52 1.53 -22.61
C GLN A 145 0.89 0.49 -21.53
N PRO A 146 0.32 0.58 -20.32
CA PRO A 146 0.72 -0.28 -19.21
C PRO A 146 0.33 -1.73 -19.45
N SER A 147 1.15 -2.67 -18.97
CA SER A 147 0.85 -4.10 -18.86
C SER A 147 0.35 -4.45 -17.45
N SER A 148 0.80 -3.68 -16.47
CA SER A 148 0.49 -3.83 -15.05
C SER A 148 0.17 -2.47 -14.42
N PHE A 149 -0.55 -2.47 -13.31
CA PHE A 149 -0.81 -1.25 -12.54
C PHE A 149 0.49 -0.59 -12.04
N SER A 150 1.54 -1.37 -11.76
CA SER A 150 2.84 -0.86 -11.34
C SER A 150 3.49 0.07 -12.38
N ASP A 151 3.18 -0.09 -13.66
CA ASP A 151 3.74 0.75 -14.72
C ASP A 151 3.28 2.22 -14.60
N LEU A 152 2.12 2.46 -13.96
CA LEU A 152 1.60 3.80 -13.71
C LEU A 152 2.48 4.60 -12.75
N LEU A 153 3.26 3.92 -11.90
CA LEU A 153 4.15 4.56 -10.94
C LEU A 153 5.31 5.30 -11.61
N GLU A 154 5.63 4.97 -12.88
CA GLU A 154 6.60 5.72 -13.69
C GLU A 154 6.25 7.21 -13.81
N LEU A 155 4.96 7.53 -13.79
CA LEU A 155 4.45 8.90 -13.97
C LEU A 155 4.53 9.74 -12.70
N LEU A 156 4.83 9.16 -11.55
CA LEU A 156 4.96 9.87 -10.27
C LEU A 156 6.32 10.53 -10.12
N PRO A 157 6.46 11.60 -9.31
CA PRO A 157 7.76 12.08 -8.88
C PRO A 157 8.56 10.95 -8.21
N GLY A 158 9.81 10.76 -8.61
CA GLY A 158 10.63 9.62 -8.16
C GLY A 158 10.44 8.32 -8.92
N GLY A 159 9.41 8.22 -9.77
CA GLY A 159 9.18 7.06 -10.62
C GLY A 159 10.20 6.90 -11.75
N SER A 160 10.36 5.69 -12.23
CA SER A 160 11.17 5.36 -13.42
C SER A 160 10.54 4.20 -14.17
N SER A 161 10.77 4.15 -15.48
CA SER A 161 10.37 3.03 -16.33
C SER A 161 11.08 1.76 -15.89
N LYS A 162 10.30 0.71 -15.65
CA LYS A 162 10.80 -0.63 -15.33
C LYS A 162 10.14 -1.64 -16.26
N ASP A 163 10.85 -2.69 -16.59
CA ASP A 163 10.24 -3.80 -17.30
C ASP A 163 9.20 -4.47 -16.39
N PRO A 164 8.04 -4.88 -16.90
CA PRO A 164 7.05 -5.55 -16.09
C PRO A 164 7.61 -6.85 -15.49
N VAL A 165 7.62 -6.95 -14.16
CA VAL A 165 8.01 -8.16 -13.43
C VAL A 165 6.73 -8.80 -12.94
N LEU A 166 6.25 -9.84 -13.63
CA LEU A 166 4.98 -10.51 -13.35
C LEU A 166 5.13 -11.92 -12.72
N ASN A 167 6.36 -12.38 -12.53
CA ASN A 167 6.66 -13.68 -11.91
C ASN A 167 6.86 -13.61 -10.38
N ALA A 168 6.72 -12.44 -9.78
CA ALA A 168 6.76 -12.21 -8.34
C ALA A 168 5.68 -11.21 -7.94
N THR A 169 5.27 -11.21 -6.67
CA THR A 169 4.33 -10.23 -6.12
C THR A 169 4.89 -8.82 -6.28
N ASN A 170 4.01 -7.88 -6.60
CA ASN A 170 4.40 -6.50 -6.88
C ASN A 170 3.63 -5.52 -5.99
N ASN A 171 4.29 -5.04 -4.93
CA ASN A 171 3.69 -4.21 -3.91
C ASN A 171 4.14 -2.75 -4.06
N ILE A 172 3.21 -1.81 -3.83
CA ILE A 172 3.47 -0.38 -3.97
C ILE A 172 4.38 0.14 -2.86
N ARG A 173 5.30 1.04 -3.23
CA ARG A 173 6.09 1.83 -2.26
C ARG A 173 6.04 3.29 -2.66
N LEU A 174 5.63 4.14 -1.74
CA LEU A 174 5.48 5.57 -1.97
C LEU A 174 6.52 6.34 -1.16
N ARG A 175 7.18 7.32 -1.83
CA ARG A 175 8.18 8.20 -1.19
C ARG A 175 9.28 7.42 -0.47
N GLU A 176 9.81 6.39 -1.10
CA GLU A 176 10.76 5.47 -0.47
C GLU A 176 11.93 5.20 -1.40
N ALA A 177 13.14 5.38 -0.89
CA ALA A 177 14.37 5.06 -1.59
C ALA A 177 14.81 3.63 -1.28
N GLY A 178 15.33 2.91 -2.28
CA GLY A 178 15.91 1.58 -2.14
C GLY A 178 14.87 0.47 -1.94
N SER A 179 15.34 -0.69 -1.48
CA SER A 179 14.54 -1.86 -1.17
C SER A 179 14.59 -2.15 0.33
N ALA A 180 13.43 -2.18 0.99
CA ALA A 180 13.35 -2.64 2.36
C ALA A 180 13.48 -4.18 2.41
N THR A 181 14.09 -4.69 3.46
CA THR A 181 13.96 -6.10 3.84
C THR A 181 12.54 -6.39 4.34
N SER A 182 12.17 -7.65 4.49
CA SER A 182 10.85 -8.05 5.01
C SER A 182 10.51 -7.39 6.36
N ASN A 183 11.50 -7.20 7.22
CA ASN A 183 11.33 -6.56 8.54
C ASN A 183 10.93 -5.08 8.49
N TYR A 184 11.05 -4.42 7.32
CA TYR A 184 10.70 -3.02 7.11
C TYR A 184 9.63 -2.83 6.02
N ALA A 185 9.01 -3.89 5.51
CA ALA A 185 8.06 -3.84 4.39
C ALA A 185 6.67 -3.28 4.77
N THR A 186 6.55 -2.57 5.89
CA THR A 186 5.30 -1.99 6.40
C THR A 186 4.72 -0.88 5.53
N SER A 187 5.51 -0.30 4.64
CA SER A 187 5.08 0.79 3.73
C SER A 187 3.99 0.36 2.76
N SER A 188 4.14 -0.82 2.16
CA SER A 188 3.16 -1.35 1.21
C SER A 188 1.88 -1.80 1.91
N LEU A 189 2.00 -2.50 3.05
CA LEU A 189 0.87 -2.85 3.90
C LEU A 189 0.08 -1.62 4.36
N GLY A 190 0.79 -0.50 4.60
CA GLY A 190 0.24 0.79 4.99
C GLY A 190 -0.35 1.61 3.85
N THR A 191 -0.40 1.10 2.61
CA THR A 191 -1.03 1.78 1.47
C THR A 191 -2.41 1.19 1.20
N SER A 192 -3.45 2.01 1.29
CA SER A 192 -4.83 1.59 1.04
C SER A 192 -5.19 1.72 -0.43
N PHE A 193 -5.84 0.71 -1.01
CA PHE A 193 -6.38 0.72 -2.37
C PHE A 193 -7.90 0.74 -2.34
N LEU A 194 -8.48 1.67 -3.09
CA LEU A 194 -9.92 1.78 -3.30
C LEU A 194 -10.23 1.64 -4.80
N VAL A 195 -11.18 0.78 -5.14
CA VAL A 195 -11.72 0.64 -6.49
C VAL A 195 -13.19 1.04 -6.47
N ASP A 196 -13.55 2.12 -7.15
CA ASP A 196 -14.89 2.75 -7.13
C ASP A 196 -15.39 3.02 -5.70
N GLY A 197 -14.46 3.31 -4.77
CA GLY A 197 -14.72 3.57 -3.35
C GLY A 197 -14.68 2.32 -2.46
N ALA A 198 -14.73 1.09 -3.00
CA ALA A 198 -14.61 -0.15 -2.24
C ALA A 198 -13.13 -0.45 -1.92
N ARG A 199 -12.85 -0.78 -0.67
CA ARG A 199 -11.49 -1.11 -0.23
C ARG A 199 -11.08 -2.52 -0.66
N ILE A 200 -9.84 -2.68 -1.13
CA ILE A 200 -9.18 -3.98 -1.25
C ILE A 200 -8.46 -4.25 0.08
N SER A 201 -8.92 -5.23 0.84
CA SER A 201 -8.28 -5.65 2.09
C SER A 201 -7.37 -6.85 1.86
N THR A 202 -6.23 -6.86 2.54
CA THR A 202 -5.27 -7.98 2.60
C THR A 202 -5.01 -8.43 4.03
N ASN A 203 -5.82 -7.94 5.00
CA ASN A 203 -5.63 -8.21 6.43
C ASN A 203 -5.87 -9.67 6.81
N ALA A 204 -6.61 -10.43 5.99
CA ALA A 204 -6.86 -11.86 6.18
C ALA A 204 -5.96 -12.76 5.33
N ASN A 205 -4.98 -12.21 4.61
CA ASN A 205 -4.04 -12.99 3.83
C ASN A 205 -3.02 -13.64 4.77
N MET A 206 -2.98 -14.97 4.73
CA MET A 206 -2.15 -15.83 5.60
C MET A 206 -1.54 -16.98 4.78
N GLN A 207 -1.55 -16.85 3.46
CA GLN A 207 -1.15 -17.91 2.55
C GLN A 207 0.35 -17.80 2.26
N TYR A 208 1.16 -18.49 3.06
CA TYR A 208 2.59 -18.67 2.84
C TYR A 208 2.96 -20.14 3.07
N VAL A 209 4.02 -20.60 2.43
CA VAL A 209 4.50 -21.98 2.57
C VAL A 209 5.47 -22.03 3.75
N SER A 210 5.00 -22.54 4.90
CA SER A 210 5.84 -22.72 6.08
C SER A 210 7.03 -23.63 5.76
N GLY A 211 8.20 -23.29 6.30
CA GLY A 211 9.44 -24.02 6.09
C GLY A 211 10.10 -23.81 4.73
N ALA A 212 9.45 -23.10 3.81
CA ALA A 212 10.04 -22.77 2.51
C ALA A 212 11.08 -21.65 2.64
N TRP A 213 12.22 -21.84 1.96
CA TRP A 213 13.32 -20.88 1.87
C TRP A 213 13.74 -20.60 0.42
N GLU A 214 13.15 -21.31 -0.54
CA GLU A 214 13.42 -21.15 -1.95
C GLU A 214 12.76 -19.89 -2.50
N SER A 215 13.44 -19.20 -3.41
CA SER A 215 12.96 -17.95 -4.02
C SER A 215 11.59 -18.11 -4.72
N ALA A 216 11.34 -19.26 -5.35
CA ALA A 216 10.06 -19.53 -6.02
C ALA A 216 8.88 -19.49 -5.04
N ALA A 217 9.04 -19.99 -3.82
CA ALA A 217 8.03 -19.97 -2.77
C ALA A 217 7.85 -18.56 -2.21
N THR A 218 8.94 -17.90 -1.85
CA THR A 218 8.92 -16.58 -1.23
C THR A 218 8.46 -15.47 -2.18
N ASN A 219 8.73 -15.61 -3.47
CA ASN A 219 8.27 -14.64 -4.49
C ASN A 219 6.75 -14.61 -4.70
N ARG A 220 6.02 -15.62 -4.22
CA ARG A 220 4.56 -15.70 -4.31
C ARG A 220 3.85 -15.41 -3.00
N ASP A 221 4.60 -15.33 -1.91
CA ASP A 221 4.07 -14.92 -0.62
C ASP A 221 3.70 -13.43 -0.66
N ASN A 222 2.47 -13.13 -0.30
CA ASN A 222 1.95 -11.76 -0.16
C ASN A 222 1.38 -11.50 1.24
N THR A 223 1.71 -12.32 2.21
CA THR A 223 1.27 -12.17 3.60
C THR A 223 1.90 -10.92 4.21
N ASN A 224 1.10 -10.07 4.84
CA ASN A 224 1.54 -8.79 5.44
C ASN A 224 2.24 -7.81 4.48
N ALA A 225 2.18 -8.03 3.18
CA ALA A 225 2.88 -7.24 2.17
C ALA A 225 1.99 -6.19 1.45
N GLY A 226 0.67 -6.18 1.71
CA GLY A 226 -0.28 -5.28 1.07
C GLY A 226 -0.82 -5.80 -0.26
N VAL A 227 -1.33 -4.92 -1.12
CA VAL A 227 -1.99 -5.30 -2.37
C VAL A 227 -0.97 -5.66 -3.44
N ASP A 228 -1.12 -6.84 -4.05
CA ASP A 228 -0.36 -7.21 -5.25
C ASP A 228 -0.92 -6.53 -6.49
N MET A 229 -0.19 -5.55 -7.01
CA MET A 229 -0.60 -4.76 -8.16
C MET A 229 -0.74 -5.55 -9.48
N ARG A 230 -0.19 -6.77 -9.56
CA ARG A 230 -0.38 -7.66 -10.73
C ARG A 230 -1.85 -8.02 -10.93
N THR A 231 -2.63 -8.08 -9.85
CA THR A 231 -4.04 -8.45 -9.86
C THR A 231 -4.97 -7.35 -10.35
N ILE A 232 -4.47 -6.12 -10.55
CA ILE A 232 -5.26 -4.96 -10.96
C ILE A 232 -5.12 -4.74 -12.48
N SER A 233 -6.22 -4.87 -13.22
CA SER A 233 -6.29 -4.49 -14.63
C SER A 233 -6.29 -2.97 -14.79
N THR A 234 -5.59 -2.47 -15.81
CA THR A 234 -5.53 -1.03 -16.12
C THR A 234 -6.51 -0.59 -17.22
N ASP A 235 -7.21 -1.53 -17.86
CA ASP A 235 -7.97 -1.27 -19.09
C ASP A 235 -9.28 -0.51 -18.86
N ASP A 236 -9.96 -0.77 -17.74
CA ASP A 236 -11.23 -0.14 -17.39
C ASP A 236 -11.09 1.17 -16.63
N ILE A 237 -9.87 1.56 -16.30
CA ILE A 237 -9.62 2.71 -15.44
C ILE A 237 -9.86 4.01 -16.21
N GLU A 238 -10.68 4.91 -15.64
CA GLU A 238 -10.87 6.27 -16.12
C GLU A 238 -9.85 7.22 -15.49
N SER A 239 -9.63 7.08 -14.18
CA SER A 239 -8.61 7.84 -13.46
C SER A 239 -8.05 7.08 -12.26
N VAL A 240 -6.81 7.38 -11.94
CA VAL A 240 -6.15 6.95 -10.70
C VAL A 240 -5.68 8.19 -9.95
N GLU A 241 -6.08 8.34 -8.70
CA GLU A 241 -5.50 9.33 -7.79
C GLU A 241 -4.62 8.62 -6.76
N ILE A 242 -3.35 9.01 -6.71
CA ILE A 242 -2.38 8.49 -5.74
C ILE A 242 -2.06 9.61 -4.76
N VAL A 243 -2.64 9.53 -3.55
CA VAL A 243 -2.43 10.47 -2.46
C VAL A 243 -1.22 10.02 -1.66
N ARG A 244 -0.16 10.82 -1.72
CA ARG A 244 1.11 10.56 -1.00
C ARG A 244 1.19 11.34 0.30
N GLY A 245 0.51 12.48 0.37
CA GLY A 245 0.50 13.38 1.52
C GLY A 245 -0.47 12.94 2.62
N ILE A 246 -1.25 13.92 3.11
CA ILE A 246 -2.17 13.76 4.24
C ILE A 246 -3.60 13.72 3.72
N PRO A 247 -4.19 12.53 3.48
CA PRO A 247 -5.55 12.40 2.97
C PRO A 247 -6.60 12.84 4.00
N SER A 248 -7.83 13.07 3.52
CA SER A 248 -9.01 13.27 4.37
C SER A 248 -9.14 12.17 5.42
N VAL A 249 -9.71 12.52 6.60
CA VAL A 249 -10.00 11.56 7.67
C VAL A 249 -11.05 10.52 7.28
N GLU A 250 -11.76 10.72 6.17
CA GLU A 250 -12.64 9.73 5.55
C GLU A 250 -11.91 8.39 5.29
N TYR A 251 -10.61 8.46 5.05
CA TYR A 251 -9.76 7.30 4.72
C TYR A 251 -8.85 6.95 5.89
N GLY A 252 -8.90 5.70 6.33
CA GLY A 252 -8.12 5.22 7.48
C GLY A 252 -7.51 3.85 7.27
N ASP A 253 -6.92 3.31 8.35
CA ASP A 253 -6.17 2.06 8.36
C ASP A 253 -5.04 2.08 7.32
N LEU A 254 -4.28 3.17 7.29
CA LEU A 254 -3.18 3.43 6.37
C LEU A 254 -2.09 4.25 7.07
N THR A 255 -0.83 3.99 6.74
CA THR A 255 0.33 4.77 7.21
C THR A 255 1.13 5.40 6.08
N SER A 256 1.04 4.86 4.87
CA SER A 256 1.89 5.30 3.74
C SER A 256 1.15 6.19 2.75
N GLY A 257 0.06 5.72 2.17
CA GLY A 257 -0.69 6.49 1.19
C GLY A 257 -2.02 5.87 0.82
N LEU A 258 -2.67 6.47 -0.18
CA LEU A 258 -3.98 6.07 -0.65
C LEU A 258 -4.00 6.06 -2.18
N VAL A 259 -4.44 4.95 -2.76
CA VAL A 259 -4.66 4.79 -4.20
C VAL A 259 -6.16 4.70 -4.44
N LYS A 260 -6.72 5.66 -5.18
CA LYS A 260 -8.12 5.65 -5.61
C LYS A 260 -8.19 5.37 -7.10
N ILE A 261 -8.93 4.34 -7.45
CA ILE A 261 -9.14 3.90 -8.83
C ILE A 261 -10.61 4.09 -9.17
N GLU A 262 -10.88 4.99 -10.11
CA GLU A 262 -12.21 5.21 -10.66
C GLU A 262 -12.29 4.56 -12.03
N ARG A 263 -13.28 3.71 -12.22
CA ARG A 263 -13.46 2.96 -13.48
C ARG A 263 -14.54 3.60 -14.35
N ARG A 264 -14.38 3.41 -15.64
CA ARG A 264 -15.27 3.98 -16.65
C ARG A 264 -16.71 3.53 -16.46
N ARG A 265 -17.66 4.48 -16.62
CA ARG A 265 -19.10 4.26 -16.58
C ARG A 265 -19.77 4.95 -17.78
N GLY A 266 -20.82 4.34 -18.31
CA GLY A 266 -21.59 4.85 -19.45
C GLY A 266 -20.90 4.71 -20.80
N GLY A 267 -21.57 5.24 -21.84
CA GLY A 267 -21.18 5.15 -23.25
C GLY A 267 -21.92 4.06 -24.01
N HIS A 268 -21.64 3.96 -25.32
CA HIS A 268 -22.33 2.99 -26.22
C HIS A 268 -21.36 2.10 -27.00
N ASP A 269 -20.05 2.36 -26.90
CA ASP A 269 -19.05 1.80 -27.78
C ASP A 269 -18.58 0.40 -27.33
N TRP A 270 -18.26 -0.45 -28.31
CA TRP A 270 -17.35 -1.55 -28.12
C TRP A 270 -15.93 -1.03 -28.03
N GLN A 271 -15.14 -1.61 -27.13
CA GLN A 271 -13.71 -1.33 -27.03
C GLN A 271 -12.94 -2.64 -26.97
N ALA A 272 -11.93 -2.74 -27.82
CA ALA A 272 -10.98 -3.85 -27.77
C ALA A 272 -9.55 -3.32 -27.72
N ARG A 273 -8.70 -3.99 -26.96
CA ARG A 273 -7.26 -3.70 -26.87
C ARG A 273 -6.49 -5.00 -27.01
N LEU A 274 -5.52 -4.97 -27.92
CA LEU A 274 -4.54 -6.05 -28.11
C LEU A 274 -3.17 -5.45 -27.85
N LYS A 275 -2.40 -6.01 -26.96
CA LYS A 275 -1.02 -5.59 -26.68
C LYS A 275 -0.12 -6.81 -26.71
N SER A 276 1.06 -6.65 -27.28
CA SER A 276 2.14 -7.63 -27.21
C SER A 276 3.45 -6.90 -26.97
N ASP A 277 4.18 -7.31 -25.96
CA ASP A 277 5.53 -6.85 -25.65
C ASP A 277 6.49 -8.03 -25.49
N MET A 278 7.73 -7.76 -25.05
CA MET A 278 8.76 -8.80 -24.97
C MET A 278 8.47 -9.88 -23.92
N GLY A 279 7.60 -9.61 -22.94
CA GLY A 279 7.30 -10.52 -21.83
C GLY A 279 5.83 -10.82 -21.66
N SER A 280 4.92 -10.10 -22.36
CA SER A 280 3.48 -10.27 -22.13
C SER A 280 2.61 -10.11 -23.38
N LYS A 281 1.42 -10.71 -23.31
CA LYS A 281 0.33 -10.53 -24.28
C LYS A 281 -0.94 -10.23 -23.51
N LEU A 282 -1.64 -9.17 -23.92
CA LEU A 282 -2.85 -8.70 -23.26
C LEU A 282 -3.99 -8.58 -24.28
N PHE A 283 -5.16 -9.07 -23.90
CA PHE A 283 -6.40 -8.98 -24.64
C PHE A 283 -7.48 -8.38 -23.75
N TYR A 284 -8.12 -7.33 -24.21
CA TYR A 284 -9.21 -6.67 -23.49
C TYR A 284 -10.38 -6.45 -24.42
N LEU A 285 -11.58 -6.65 -23.89
CA LEU A 285 -12.84 -6.39 -24.57
C LEU A 285 -13.86 -5.79 -23.61
N ALA A 286 -14.55 -4.73 -24.02
CA ALA A 286 -15.61 -4.14 -23.23
C ALA A 286 -16.76 -3.64 -24.10
N LYS A 287 -17.96 -3.63 -23.51
CA LYS A 287 -19.17 -3.03 -24.07
C LYS A 287 -19.86 -2.18 -23.01
N ALA A 288 -20.23 -0.98 -23.41
CA ALA A 288 -21.07 -0.11 -22.62
C ALA A 288 -22.49 -0.04 -23.17
N PHE A 289 -23.47 0.04 -22.29
CA PHE A 289 -24.89 0.22 -22.57
C PHE A 289 -25.40 1.39 -21.76
N GLU A 290 -26.27 2.19 -22.35
CA GLU A 290 -26.93 3.30 -21.69
C GLU A 290 -28.40 3.34 -22.10
N TRP A 291 -29.31 3.39 -21.09
CA TRP A 291 -30.74 3.43 -21.26
C TRP A 291 -31.31 4.67 -20.57
N ASP A 292 -32.26 5.31 -21.18
CA ASP A 292 -33.02 6.42 -20.60
C ASP A 292 -32.18 7.58 -20.05
N ASN A 293 -30.91 7.75 -20.50
CA ASN A 293 -29.92 8.70 -19.99
C ASN A 293 -29.72 8.62 -18.45
N HIS A 294 -30.25 7.60 -17.79
CA HIS A 294 -30.23 7.45 -16.33
C HIS A 294 -29.62 6.12 -15.85
N THR A 295 -29.59 5.12 -16.74
CA THR A 295 -29.08 3.79 -16.40
C THR A 295 -27.93 3.42 -17.32
N THR A 296 -26.80 3.06 -16.75
CA THR A 296 -25.62 2.62 -17.47
C THR A 296 -25.21 1.21 -17.03
N LEU A 297 -24.71 0.40 -17.98
CA LEU A 297 -24.11 -0.89 -17.71
C LEU A 297 -22.82 -1.01 -18.53
N ASN A 298 -21.72 -1.30 -17.88
CA ASN A 298 -20.44 -1.59 -18.52
C ASN A 298 -20.03 -3.03 -18.22
N LEU A 299 -19.80 -3.80 -19.25
CA LEU A 299 -19.27 -5.16 -19.18
C LEU A 299 -17.86 -5.17 -19.74
N SER A 300 -16.94 -5.84 -19.09
CA SER A 300 -15.55 -5.96 -19.56
C SER A 300 -14.91 -7.27 -19.18
N ALA A 301 -13.97 -7.70 -20.01
CA ALA A 301 -13.13 -8.86 -19.81
C ALA A 301 -11.70 -8.53 -20.25
N ASP A 302 -10.71 -8.97 -19.46
CA ASP A 302 -9.31 -8.88 -19.84
C ASP A 302 -8.60 -10.22 -19.58
N TYR A 303 -7.63 -10.52 -20.43
CA TYR A 303 -6.74 -11.66 -20.28
C TYR A 303 -5.29 -11.21 -20.53
N LEU A 304 -4.43 -11.50 -19.59
CA LEU A 304 -3.00 -11.26 -19.66
C LEU A 304 -2.26 -12.60 -19.54
N ASP A 305 -1.39 -12.89 -20.50
CA ASP A 305 -0.40 -13.98 -20.42
C ASP A 305 1.00 -13.38 -20.40
N SER A 306 1.83 -13.81 -19.46
CA SER A 306 3.18 -13.28 -19.27
C SER A 306 4.19 -14.36 -18.93
N LYS A 307 5.40 -14.16 -19.42
CA LYS A 307 6.59 -14.95 -19.09
C LYS A 307 7.75 -14.00 -18.86
N ALA A 308 8.55 -14.24 -17.82
CA ALA A 308 9.74 -13.44 -17.55
C ALA A 308 10.75 -13.49 -18.73
N ASP A 309 10.89 -14.66 -19.35
CA ASP A 309 11.53 -14.86 -20.65
C ASP A 309 10.58 -15.68 -21.54
N PRO A 310 10.12 -15.16 -22.70
CA PRO A 310 9.22 -15.90 -23.61
C PRO A 310 9.74 -17.25 -24.07
N ARG A 311 11.07 -17.44 -24.04
CA ARG A 311 11.74 -18.70 -24.40
C ARG A 311 11.69 -19.73 -23.27
N ASN A 312 11.47 -19.27 -22.05
CA ASN A 312 11.39 -20.15 -20.88
C ASN A 312 9.97 -20.68 -20.69
N ALA A 313 9.76 -21.97 -20.96
CA ALA A 313 8.49 -22.64 -20.70
C ALA A 313 8.29 -23.05 -19.23
N LEU A 314 9.28 -22.85 -18.39
CA LEU A 314 9.30 -23.32 -16.98
C LEU A 314 8.64 -22.33 -16.03
N ASN A 315 8.43 -21.09 -16.46
CA ASN A 315 7.83 -20.03 -15.66
C ASN A 315 6.68 -19.35 -16.44
N SER A 316 5.56 -19.11 -15.81
CA SER A 316 4.39 -18.48 -16.42
C SER A 316 3.56 -17.73 -15.39
N TYR A 317 2.91 -16.66 -15.86
CA TYR A 317 1.89 -15.92 -15.12
C TYR A 317 0.73 -15.62 -16.06
N SER A 318 -0.50 -15.79 -15.61
CA SER A 318 -1.68 -15.33 -16.35
C SER A 318 -2.68 -14.67 -15.40
N ARG A 319 -3.43 -13.70 -15.93
CA ARG A 319 -4.52 -13.01 -15.24
C ARG A 319 -5.76 -12.98 -16.12
N VAL A 320 -6.91 -13.20 -15.50
CA VAL A 320 -8.23 -13.01 -16.08
C VAL A 320 -9.01 -12.04 -15.21
N THR A 321 -9.61 -11.00 -15.77
CA THR A 321 -10.56 -10.15 -15.04
C THR A 321 -11.88 -10.07 -15.79
N LEU A 322 -12.99 -10.13 -15.05
CA LEU A 322 -14.34 -9.91 -15.55
C LEU A 322 -15.00 -8.86 -14.67
N SER A 323 -15.70 -7.92 -15.27
CA SER A 323 -16.37 -6.86 -14.51
C SER A 323 -17.71 -6.50 -15.12
N ALA A 324 -18.71 -6.35 -14.25
CA ALA A 324 -20.02 -5.79 -14.58
C ALA A 324 -20.29 -4.60 -13.64
N ARG A 325 -20.45 -3.41 -14.22
CA ARG A 325 -20.64 -2.17 -13.49
C ARG A 325 -21.93 -1.49 -13.93
N MET A 326 -22.88 -1.33 -13.02
CA MET A 326 -24.15 -0.67 -13.26
C MET A 326 -24.20 0.65 -12.49
N GLY A 327 -24.72 1.68 -13.12
CA GLY A 327 -25.06 2.96 -12.51
C GLY A 327 -26.51 3.33 -12.82
N ARG A 328 -27.26 3.80 -11.82
CA ARG A 328 -28.61 4.33 -12.03
C ARG A 328 -28.83 5.59 -11.23
N THR A 329 -29.31 6.65 -11.90
CA THR A 329 -29.63 7.93 -11.30
C THR A 329 -31.13 8.14 -11.28
N TRP A 330 -31.69 8.46 -10.12
CA TRP A 330 -33.06 8.91 -9.98
C TRP A 330 -33.03 10.40 -9.66
N GLN A 331 -33.48 11.21 -10.63
CA GLN A 331 -33.55 12.65 -10.48
C GLN A 331 -34.90 13.08 -9.94
N GLN A 332 -34.89 13.85 -8.86
CA GLN A 332 -36.09 14.38 -8.26
C GLN A 332 -35.98 15.91 -8.12
N ALA A 333 -37.10 16.61 -7.88
CA ALA A 333 -37.12 18.06 -7.83
C ALA A 333 -36.16 18.66 -6.78
N HIS A 334 -35.89 17.96 -5.70
CA HIS A 334 -35.11 18.45 -4.56
C HIS A 334 -33.80 17.67 -4.32
N HIS A 335 -33.67 16.46 -4.86
CA HIS A 335 -32.52 15.61 -4.64
C HIS A 335 -32.34 14.60 -5.78
N ASP A 336 -31.12 14.10 -5.92
CA ASP A 336 -30.79 12.95 -6.76
C ASP A 336 -30.32 11.80 -5.91
N PHE A 337 -30.75 10.59 -6.26
CA PHE A 337 -30.14 9.35 -5.81
C PHE A 337 -29.30 8.75 -6.94
N LEU A 338 -28.07 8.40 -6.63
CA LEU A 338 -27.20 7.66 -7.53
C LEU A 338 -26.85 6.31 -6.88
N LEU A 339 -27.32 5.22 -7.47
CA LEU A 339 -26.89 3.88 -7.12
C LEU A 339 -25.82 3.41 -8.10
N THR A 340 -24.70 2.96 -7.59
CA THR A 340 -23.65 2.29 -8.36
C THR A 340 -23.40 0.91 -7.79
N THR A 341 -23.40 -0.11 -8.63
CA THR A 341 -23.10 -1.49 -8.24
C THR A 341 -22.02 -2.07 -9.14
N ASN A 342 -21.13 -2.86 -8.56
CA ASN A 342 -20.06 -3.53 -9.27
C ASN A 342 -20.03 -5.01 -8.87
N LEU A 343 -19.83 -5.86 -9.84
CA LEU A 343 -19.53 -7.28 -9.65
C LEU A 343 -18.26 -7.59 -10.43
N ASP A 344 -17.25 -8.02 -9.72
CA ASP A 344 -15.90 -8.22 -10.26
C ASP A 344 -15.40 -9.64 -9.97
N TYR A 345 -14.74 -10.23 -10.94
CA TYR A 345 -13.93 -11.42 -10.78
C TYR A 345 -12.50 -11.13 -11.22
N THR A 346 -11.53 -11.54 -10.43
CA THR A 346 -10.10 -11.52 -10.76
C THR A 346 -9.51 -12.88 -10.46
N GLY A 347 -8.98 -13.54 -11.50
CA GLY A 347 -8.17 -14.75 -11.37
C GLY A 347 -6.72 -14.47 -11.77
N SER A 348 -5.74 -14.94 -11.01
CA SER A 348 -4.34 -14.96 -11.44
C SER A 348 -3.70 -16.31 -11.12
N PHE A 349 -2.82 -16.76 -12.01
CA PHE A 349 -2.24 -18.09 -11.99
C PHE A 349 -0.75 -18.00 -12.25
N ASP A 350 0.04 -18.40 -11.28
CA ASP A 350 1.50 -18.48 -11.35
C ASP A 350 1.96 -19.94 -11.43
N GLY A 351 2.97 -20.21 -12.24
CA GLY A 351 3.60 -21.50 -12.30
C GLY A 351 5.11 -21.39 -12.48
N GLU A 352 5.84 -22.24 -11.76
CA GLU A 352 7.28 -22.41 -11.91
C GLU A 352 7.64 -23.89 -11.70
N LYS A 353 8.54 -24.39 -12.51
CA LYS A 353 9.09 -25.75 -12.36
C LYS A 353 10.57 -25.75 -12.70
N GLN A 354 11.31 -26.61 -12.06
CA GLN A 354 12.70 -26.86 -12.47
C GLN A 354 12.72 -27.71 -13.74
N ASP A 355 13.79 -27.52 -14.51
CA ASP A 355 14.05 -28.34 -15.71
C ASP A 355 14.36 -29.78 -15.29
N PRO A 356 13.55 -30.76 -15.70
CA PRO A 356 13.74 -32.16 -15.31
C PRO A 356 15.12 -32.71 -15.74
N ASP A 357 15.66 -32.27 -16.87
CA ASP A 357 16.94 -32.71 -17.38
C ASP A 357 18.10 -32.23 -16.47
N LEU A 358 18.01 -31.00 -15.98
CA LEU A 358 18.97 -30.45 -15.01
C LEU A 358 18.79 -31.02 -13.62
N ASN A 359 17.56 -31.39 -13.25
CA ASN A 359 17.21 -31.92 -11.92
C ASN A 359 17.25 -33.44 -11.84
N LYS A 360 17.89 -34.12 -12.80
CA LYS A 360 18.10 -35.58 -12.83
C LYS A 360 16.78 -36.37 -12.66
N GLY A 361 15.70 -35.89 -13.25
CA GLY A 361 14.38 -36.51 -13.14
C GLY A 361 13.61 -36.23 -11.87
N ALA A 362 14.21 -35.57 -10.87
CA ALA A 362 13.49 -35.16 -9.65
C ALA A 362 12.46 -34.06 -9.94
N ILE A 363 11.31 -34.17 -9.32
CA ILE A 363 10.24 -33.20 -9.46
C ILE A 363 10.57 -31.99 -8.56
N ASP A 364 10.40 -30.81 -9.10
CA ASP A 364 10.35 -29.57 -8.35
C ASP A 364 9.47 -28.55 -9.08
N LYS A 365 8.24 -28.40 -8.65
CA LYS A 365 7.27 -27.50 -9.25
C LYS A 365 6.51 -26.72 -8.19
N TYR A 366 6.19 -25.50 -8.55
CA TYR A 366 5.47 -24.54 -7.74
C TYR A 366 4.31 -23.95 -8.53
N LYS A 367 3.14 -23.81 -7.93
CA LYS A 367 1.95 -23.19 -8.53
C LYS A 367 1.25 -22.33 -7.50
N SER A 368 0.72 -21.20 -7.93
CA SER A 368 -0.26 -20.45 -7.16
C SER A 368 -1.47 -20.09 -8.02
N SER A 369 -2.63 -20.03 -7.38
CA SER A 369 -3.87 -19.58 -7.99
C SER A 369 -4.61 -18.67 -7.03
N TYR A 370 -4.86 -17.46 -7.47
CA TYR A 370 -5.63 -16.46 -6.77
C TYR A 370 -6.94 -16.24 -7.51
N ASN A 371 -8.07 -16.38 -6.83
CA ASN A 371 -9.40 -16.17 -7.40
C ASN A 371 -10.18 -15.27 -6.43
N ARG A 372 -10.57 -14.09 -6.87
CA ARG A 372 -11.31 -13.12 -6.06
C ARG A 372 -12.62 -12.77 -6.74
N MET A 373 -13.73 -12.92 -6.02
CA MET A 373 -15.02 -12.37 -6.36
C MET A 373 -15.32 -11.18 -5.43
N ALA A 374 -15.74 -10.06 -6.00
CA ALA A 374 -16.06 -8.87 -5.22
C ALA A 374 -17.39 -8.26 -5.71
N PHE A 375 -18.19 -7.86 -4.75
CA PHE A 375 -19.40 -7.09 -4.96
C PHE A 375 -19.31 -5.78 -4.20
N SER A 376 -19.75 -4.68 -4.79
CA SER A 376 -19.92 -3.43 -4.09
C SER A 376 -21.18 -2.69 -4.55
N ALA A 377 -21.82 -1.98 -3.63
CA ALA A 377 -22.96 -1.13 -3.87
C ALA A 377 -22.76 0.19 -3.14
N LYS A 378 -22.88 1.30 -3.84
CA LYS A 378 -22.79 2.66 -3.29
C LYS A 378 -24.05 3.42 -3.66
N LEU A 379 -24.76 3.90 -2.64
CA LEU A 379 -25.93 4.78 -2.77
C LEU A 379 -25.52 6.19 -2.32
N GLU A 380 -25.61 7.14 -3.23
CA GLU A 380 -25.33 8.55 -2.96
C GLU A 380 -26.63 9.36 -3.04
N LEU A 381 -26.89 10.14 -2.01
CA LEU A 381 -27.92 11.17 -1.97
C LEU A 381 -27.26 12.53 -2.19
N LYS A 382 -27.73 13.30 -3.17
CA LYS A 382 -27.27 14.66 -3.45
C LYS A 382 -28.46 15.64 -3.39
N MET A 383 -28.38 16.61 -2.50
CA MET A 383 -29.44 17.62 -2.33
C MET A 383 -29.24 18.81 -3.29
N HIS A 384 -30.27 19.19 -4.04
CA HIS A 384 -30.19 20.35 -4.95
C HIS A 384 -30.32 21.68 -4.23
N ARG A 385 -31.05 21.71 -3.12
CA ARG A 385 -31.21 22.88 -2.27
C ARG A 385 -30.82 22.53 -0.85
N PRO A 386 -29.54 22.55 -0.52
CA PRO A 386 -29.10 22.21 0.81
C PRO A 386 -29.55 23.26 1.81
N VAL A 387 -30.26 22.86 2.84
CA VAL A 387 -30.50 23.67 4.02
C VAL A 387 -29.32 23.50 4.97
N TRP A 388 -29.10 22.29 5.42
CA TRP A 388 -27.99 21.86 6.28
C TRP A 388 -27.37 20.54 5.81
N LEU A 389 -28.16 19.60 5.28
CA LEU A 389 -27.67 18.35 4.67
C LEU A 389 -27.39 18.61 3.19
N LYS A 390 -26.16 18.40 2.78
CA LYS A 390 -25.72 18.51 1.39
C LYS A 390 -25.85 17.20 0.63
N GLY A 391 -25.55 16.11 1.32
CA GLY A 391 -25.66 14.77 0.78
C GLY A 391 -25.26 13.71 1.79
N ALA A 392 -25.56 12.47 1.45
CA ALA A 392 -25.16 11.30 2.23
C ALA A 392 -24.69 10.19 1.28
N GLU A 393 -23.86 9.31 1.77
CA GLU A 393 -23.32 8.18 1.04
C GLU A 393 -23.40 6.94 1.94
N LEU A 394 -23.98 5.87 1.42
CA LEU A 394 -23.92 4.55 2.01
C LEU A 394 -23.18 3.63 1.04
N MET A 395 -22.13 2.97 1.50
CA MET A 395 -21.39 1.99 0.75
C MET A 395 -21.36 0.66 1.47
N ALA A 396 -21.65 -0.42 0.74
CA ALA A 396 -21.48 -1.79 1.19
C ALA A 396 -20.63 -2.54 0.16
N ALA A 397 -19.61 -3.24 0.63
CA ALA A 397 -18.78 -4.08 -0.23
C ALA A 397 -18.46 -5.39 0.48
N ALA A 398 -18.34 -6.46 -0.32
CA ALA A 398 -17.88 -7.75 0.14
C ALA A 398 -16.97 -8.38 -0.91
N SER A 399 -15.91 -9.02 -0.49
CA SER A 399 -15.07 -9.83 -1.36
C SER A 399 -14.74 -11.17 -0.71
N TYR A 400 -14.74 -12.20 -1.53
CA TYR A 400 -14.34 -13.55 -1.15
C TYR A 400 -13.22 -14.00 -2.07
N GLU A 401 -12.17 -14.52 -1.47
CA GLU A 401 -10.97 -14.98 -2.19
C GLU A 401 -10.80 -16.48 -1.99
N HIS A 402 -10.26 -17.15 -2.99
CA HIS A 402 -9.71 -18.49 -2.89
C HIS A 402 -8.29 -18.45 -3.44
N ASP A 403 -7.34 -18.40 -2.54
CA ASP A 403 -5.92 -18.30 -2.83
C ASP A 403 -5.24 -19.62 -2.41
N LYS A 404 -4.72 -20.33 -3.39
CA LYS A 404 -4.07 -21.61 -3.20
C LYS A 404 -2.64 -21.59 -3.71
N ILE A 405 -1.71 -22.01 -2.86
CA ILE A 405 -0.31 -22.25 -3.21
C ILE A 405 -0.05 -23.75 -3.14
N SER A 406 0.65 -24.31 -4.11
CA SER A 406 0.98 -25.74 -4.17
C SER A 406 2.45 -25.94 -4.50
N ARG A 407 3.17 -26.64 -3.65
CA ARG A 407 4.53 -27.11 -3.88
C ARG A 407 4.55 -28.62 -4.01
N THR A 408 5.15 -29.12 -5.08
CA THR A 408 5.44 -30.56 -5.25
C THR A 408 6.92 -30.75 -5.53
N ARG A 409 7.58 -31.60 -4.75
CA ARG A 409 9.00 -31.91 -4.96
C ARG A 409 9.33 -33.33 -4.59
N THR A 410 10.40 -33.87 -5.21
CA THR A 410 11.06 -35.07 -4.75
C THR A 410 11.96 -34.73 -3.55
N VAL A 411 11.68 -35.32 -2.41
CA VAL A 411 12.47 -35.20 -1.18
C VAL A 411 13.48 -36.32 -1.13
N SER A 412 14.76 -36.04 -0.89
CA SER A 412 15.83 -36.97 -0.73
C SER A 412 16.52 -36.76 0.61
N LEU A 413 16.44 -37.74 1.49
CA LEU A 413 17.00 -37.70 2.85
C LEU A 413 18.37 -38.38 2.87
N GLN A 414 19.33 -37.76 3.55
CA GLN A 414 20.70 -38.30 3.69
C GLN A 414 20.85 -39.25 4.87
N SER A 415 19.90 -39.23 5.81
CA SER A 415 19.91 -40.10 6.97
C SER A 415 18.48 -40.39 7.41
N MET A 416 18.31 -41.43 8.23
CA MET A 416 17.03 -41.74 8.85
C MET A 416 16.46 -40.48 9.53
N THR A 417 15.29 -40.08 9.15
CA THR A 417 14.62 -38.85 9.61
C THR A 417 13.20 -39.20 10.06
N GLY A 418 12.76 -38.64 11.17
CA GLY A 418 11.42 -38.79 11.70
C GLY A 418 10.53 -37.58 11.44
N ALA A 419 9.24 -37.82 11.31
CA ALA A 419 8.21 -36.78 11.36
C ALA A 419 7.30 -37.00 12.57
N VAL A 420 7.08 -35.95 13.38
CA VAL A 420 6.12 -35.99 14.49
C VAL A 420 4.77 -35.57 13.92
N LEU A 421 3.75 -36.41 14.17
CA LEU A 421 2.40 -36.23 13.63
C LEU A 421 1.45 -35.53 14.62
N ASN A 422 1.82 -35.46 15.90
CA ASN A 422 0.98 -34.96 16.99
C ASN A 422 1.01 -33.43 17.07
N ASN A 423 -0.12 -32.84 17.45
CA ASN A 423 -0.31 -31.40 17.63
C ASN A 423 -0.30 -30.95 19.10
N ASP A 424 -0.11 -31.88 20.03
CA ASP A 424 -0.09 -31.67 21.48
C ASP A 424 1.35 -31.80 22.02
N GLU A 425 1.60 -31.24 23.20
CA GLU A 425 2.87 -31.42 23.92
C GLU A 425 3.00 -32.84 24.44
N GLY A 426 4.21 -33.37 24.47
CA GLY A 426 4.49 -34.68 25.01
C GLY A 426 5.66 -35.39 24.33
N GLU A 427 5.93 -36.61 24.79
CA GLU A 427 6.92 -37.49 24.22
C GLU A 427 6.26 -38.46 23.20
N TYR A 428 6.80 -38.50 21.97
CA TYR A 428 6.21 -39.25 20.87
C TYR A 428 7.26 -40.01 20.07
N ASP A 429 6.91 -41.19 19.62
CA ASP A 429 7.69 -41.86 18.57
C ASP A 429 7.37 -41.21 17.22
N ALA A 430 8.39 -40.71 16.54
CA ALA A 430 8.27 -40.13 15.23
C ALA A 430 8.15 -41.21 14.15
N LEU A 431 7.33 -40.95 13.14
CA LEU A 431 7.27 -41.80 11.95
C LEU A 431 8.59 -41.71 11.18
N ILE A 432 9.22 -42.84 10.92
CA ILE A 432 10.44 -42.91 10.13
C ILE A 432 10.09 -42.73 8.66
N LEU A 433 10.62 -41.68 8.05
CA LEU A 433 10.34 -41.34 6.67
C LEU A 433 11.12 -42.17 5.67
N PRO A 434 10.57 -42.45 4.47
CA PRO A 434 11.32 -43.04 3.37
C PRO A 434 12.49 -42.12 2.95
N TYR A 435 13.61 -42.74 2.50
CA TYR A 435 14.78 -41.95 2.07
C TYR A 435 14.51 -41.06 0.83
N VAL A 436 13.66 -41.54 -0.09
CA VAL A 436 13.27 -40.79 -1.31
C VAL A 436 11.78 -40.93 -1.52
N TYR A 437 11.10 -39.81 -1.69
CA TYR A 437 9.67 -39.79 -1.97
C TYR A 437 9.26 -38.47 -2.65
N ASP A 438 8.15 -38.50 -3.37
CA ASP A 438 7.49 -37.30 -3.88
C ASP A 438 6.49 -36.78 -2.84
N ALA A 439 6.54 -35.47 -2.60
CA ALA A 439 5.72 -34.81 -1.62
C ALA A 439 5.01 -33.60 -2.21
N THR A 440 3.79 -33.32 -1.72
CA THR A 440 3.04 -32.12 -2.08
C THR A 440 2.57 -31.41 -0.80
N GLN A 441 2.78 -30.12 -0.75
CA GLN A 441 2.24 -29.22 0.27
C GLN A 441 1.37 -28.19 -0.41
N ASP A 442 0.13 -28.09 0.02
CA ASP A 442 -0.83 -27.09 -0.38
C ASP A 442 -1.02 -26.06 0.75
N VAL A 443 -1.20 -24.81 0.42
CA VAL A 443 -1.68 -23.76 1.34
C VAL A 443 -2.99 -23.25 0.78
N ASP A 444 -4.09 -23.53 1.47
CA ASP A 444 -5.44 -23.14 1.09
C ASP A 444 -5.93 -21.99 1.95
N GLY A 445 -6.06 -20.82 1.34
CA GLY A 445 -6.59 -19.61 1.95
C GLY A 445 -7.94 -19.21 1.33
N LYS A 446 -8.88 -18.78 2.20
CA LYS A 446 -10.21 -18.30 1.78
C LYS A 446 -10.57 -17.02 2.53
N PRO A 447 -9.86 -15.91 2.25
CA PRO A 447 -10.17 -14.62 2.82
C PRO A 447 -11.57 -14.13 2.44
N LEU A 448 -12.32 -13.69 3.44
CA LEU A 448 -13.57 -12.93 3.31
C LEU A 448 -13.33 -11.54 3.90
N ASN A 449 -13.68 -10.51 3.14
CA ASN A 449 -13.73 -9.13 3.61
C ASN A 449 -15.14 -8.59 3.45
N VAL A 450 -15.67 -7.89 4.46
CA VAL A 450 -16.92 -7.12 4.41
C VAL A 450 -16.62 -5.70 4.87
N PHE A 451 -17.03 -4.71 4.09
CA PHE A 451 -16.83 -3.30 4.34
C PHE A 451 -18.14 -2.53 4.25
N LEU A 452 -18.48 -1.80 5.30
CA LEU A 452 -19.63 -0.89 5.34
C LEU A 452 -19.13 0.52 5.68
N LYS A 453 -19.64 1.53 4.97
CA LYS A 453 -19.31 2.95 5.21
C LYS A 453 -20.55 3.81 5.07
N LEU A 454 -20.72 4.73 6.01
CA LEU A 454 -21.76 5.75 6.01
C LEU A 454 -21.12 7.13 6.16
N ASN A 455 -21.48 8.04 5.26
CA ASN A 455 -21.05 9.44 5.27
C ASN A 455 -22.24 10.38 5.21
N ALA A 456 -22.16 11.49 5.92
CA ALA A 456 -23.04 12.64 5.76
C ALA A 456 -22.20 13.90 5.55
N ARG A 457 -22.54 14.68 4.53
CA ARG A 457 -21.94 15.98 4.25
C ARG A 457 -22.93 17.07 4.63
N LEU A 458 -22.55 17.86 5.62
CA LEU A 458 -23.35 18.94 6.17
C LEU A 458 -22.76 20.29 5.75
N GLN A 459 -23.59 21.30 5.68
CA GLN A 459 -23.18 22.65 5.40
C GLN A 459 -23.79 23.59 6.43
N ILE A 460 -22.95 24.42 7.06
CA ILE A 460 -23.43 25.50 7.91
C ILE A 460 -23.62 26.73 7.01
N PRO A 461 -24.85 27.23 6.84
CA PRO A 461 -25.10 28.41 5.99
C PRO A 461 -24.31 29.62 6.48
N SER A 462 -23.46 30.16 5.62
CA SER A 462 -22.68 31.38 5.88
C SER A 462 -22.60 32.25 4.63
N ARG A 463 -22.59 33.56 4.79
CA ARG A 463 -22.51 34.53 3.68
C ARG A 463 -21.09 34.72 3.14
N LYS A 464 -20.06 34.53 4.01
CA LYS A 464 -18.65 34.81 3.68
C LYS A 464 -17.75 33.59 3.64
N VAL A 465 -18.18 32.47 4.21
CA VAL A 465 -17.36 31.28 4.41
C VAL A 465 -18.03 30.11 3.72
N ALA A 466 -17.33 29.50 2.80
CA ALA A 466 -17.74 28.20 2.28
C ALA A 466 -17.21 27.10 3.24
N ASN A 467 -18.11 26.33 3.82
CA ASN A 467 -17.75 25.24 4.72
C ASN A 467 -18.47 23.92 4.35
N THR A 468 -17.87 22.83 4.73
CA THR A 468 -18.47 21.49 4.61
C THR A 468 -17.96 20.63 5.74
N LEU A 469 -18.88 20.21 6.61
CA LEU A 469 -18.61 19.24 7.66
C LEU A 469 -18.96 17.84 7.15
N LEU A 470 -17.96 16.98 7.08
CA LEU A 470 -18.10 15.56 6.84
C LEU A 470 -18.17 14.84 8.18
N ILE A 471 -19.16 14.00 8.36
CA ILE A 471 -19.26 13.06 9.49
C ILE A 471 -19.49 11.69 8.91
N GLY A 472 -18.79 10.69 9.44
CA GLY A 472 -18.97 9.34 8.95
C GLY A 472 -18.46 8.28 9.90
N ALA A 473 -18.80 7.04 9.52
CA ALA A 473 -18.33 5.84 10.18
C ALA A 473 -18.08 4.75 9.14
N ASP A 474 -17.12 3.88 9.40
CA ASP A 474 -16.93 2.65 8.65
C ASP A 474 -16.65 1.46 9.57
N TRP A 475 -17.03 0.29 9.08
CA TRP A 475 -16.82 -0.98 9.73
C TRP A 475 -16.27 -1.98 8.72
N ASN A 476 -15.17 -2.63 9.07
CA ASN A 476 -14.49 -3.62 8.27
C ASN A 476 -14.37 -4.94 9.02
N VAL A 477 -14.66 -6.04 8.34
CA VAL A 477 -14.49 -7.40 8.87
C VAL A 477 -13.62 -8.19 7.94
N ASP A 478 -12.58 -8.81 8.48
CA ASP A 478 -11.67 -9.69 7.78
C ASP A 478 -11.66 -11.07 8.46
N LYS A 479 -11.77 -12.14 7.69
CA LYS A 479 -11.74 -13.53 8.19
C LYS A 479 -11.17 -14.44 7.11
N ASN A 480 -10.36 -15.43 7.51
CA ASN A 480 -9.91 -16.47 6.60
C ASN A 480 -10.61 -17.79 6.94
N TYR A 481 -11.22 -18.43 5.95
CA TYR A 481 -11.93 -19.71 6.08
C TYR A 481 -11.16 -20.88 5.44
N GLY A 482 -9.91 -20.67 5.06
CA GLY A 482 -9.09 -21.68 4.41
C GLY A 482 -8.67 -22.82 5.34
N SER A 483 -8.35 -23.96 4.76
CA SER A 483 -7.79 -25.12 5.50
C SER A 483 -6.31 -24.95 5.87
N GLY A 484 -5.66 -23.88 5.39
CA GLY A 484 -4.28 -23.57 5.73
C GLY A 484 -3.27 -24.52 5.09
N GLN A 485 -2.26 -24.93 5.85
CA GLN A 485 -1.24 -25.87 5.40
C GLN A 485 -1.83 -27.29 5.34
N VAL A 486 -1.81 -27.90 4.15
CA VAL A 486 -2.31 -29.25 3.91
C VAL A 486 -1.24 -30.05 3.20
N PHE A 487 -0.79 -31.14 3.81
CA PHE A 487 0.20 -32.03 3.25
C PHE A 487 0.01 -33.43 3.81
N ASP A 488 0.63 -34.42 3.20
CA ASP A 488 0.70 -35.78 3.75
C ASP A 488 1.76 -35.83 4.89
N PRO A 489 1.36 -36.00 6.15
CA PRO A 489 2.29 -36.00 7.27
C PRO A 489 3.33 -37.15 7.18
N GLU A 490 3.03 -38.23 6.47
CA GLU A 490 3.93 -39.33 6.22
C GLU A 490 4.95 -39.04 5.11
N ARG A 491 4.71 -37.98 4.32
CA ARG A 491 5.55 -37.49 3.22
C ARG A 491 5.66 -35.99 3.20
N PRO A 492 6.16 -35.33 4.25
CA PRO A 492 6.25 -33.89 4.32
C PRO A 492 7.23 -33.32 3.29
N VAL A 493 6.90 -32.19 2.70
CA VAL A 493 7.79 -31.48 1.75
C VAL A 493 9.03 -30.95 2.46
N TYR A 494 8.89 -30.55 3.72
CA TYR A 494 9.96 -29.99 4.57
C TYR A 494 10.07 -30.79 5.89
N PRO A 495 10.69 -31.98 5.86
CA PRO A 495 10.67 -32.92 6.99
C PRO A 495 11.38 -32.41 8.25
N THR A 496 12.24 -31.41 8.14
CA THR A 496 13.00 -30.86 9.29
C THR A 496 12.43 -29.53 9.80
N SER A 497 11.31 -29.07 9.26
CA SER A 497 10.77 -27.74 9.56
C SER A 497 9.78 -27.68 10.71
N GLN A 498 9.50 -28.84 11.36
CA GLN A 498 8.62 -28.92 12.53
C GLN A 498 7.21 -28.31 12.30
N ILE A 499 6.68 -28.43 11.07
CA ILE A 499 5.41 -27.85 10.66
C ILE A 499 4.27 -28.81 11.03
N ARG A 500 3.13 -28.23 11.38
CA ARG A 500 1.87 -28.96 11.59
C ARG A 500 0.78 -28.46 10.65
N MET A 501 -0.16 -29.31 10.32
CA MET A 501 -1.39 -28.89 9.63
C MET A 501 -2.26 -28.09 10.58
N ARG A 502 -2.67 -26.89 10.18
CA ARG A 502 -3.56 -26.05 10.94
C ARG A 502 -4.46 -25.23 10.06
N SER A 503 -5.76 -25.29 10.33
CA SER A 503 -6.75 -24.54 9.57
C SER A 503 -6.71 -23.05 9.90
N LEU A 504 -6.68 -22.21 8.87
CA LEU A 504 -6.81 -20.76 9.01
C LEU A 504 -8.21 -20.34 9.50
N SER A 505 -9.20 -21.20 9.32
CA SER A 505 -10.57 -20.96 9.82
C SER A 505 -10.67 -20.90 11.34
N LEU A 506 -9.69 -21.47 12.06
CA LEU A 506 -9.62 -21.41 13.53
C LEU A 506 -9.19 -20.04 14.06
N LYS A 507 -8.52 -19.23 13.23
CA LYS A 507 -8.12 -17.87 13.62
C LYS A 507 -9.35 -16.97 13.75
N PRO A 508 -9.43 -16.08 14.75
CA PRO A 508 -10.56 -15.17 14.91
C PRO A 508 -10.66 -14.18 13.74
N ALA A 509 -11.84 -13.61 13.53
CA ALA A 509 -11.99 -12.53 12.57
C ALA A 509 -11.49 -11.22 13.17
N ASN A 510 -10.98 -10.31 12.34
CA ASN A 510 -10.68 -8.93 12.74
C ASN A 510 -11.89 -8.03 12.44
N HIS A 511 -12.38 -7.32 13.44
CA HIS A 511 -13.42 -6.31 13.29
C HIS A 511 -12.85 -4.94 13.61
N THR A 512 -12.78 -4.05 12.63
CA THR A 512 -12.29 -2.67 12.81
C THR A 512 -13.44 -1.70 12.62
N LEU A 513 -13.74 -0.91 13.66
CA LEU A 513 -14.70 0.18 13.64
C LEU A 513 -13.97 1.51 13.61
N SER A 514 -14.46 2.44 12.80
CA SER A 514 -13.95 3.79 12.78
C SER A 514 -15.08 4.81 12.74
N VAL A 515 -14.86 5.94 13.40
CA VAL A 515 -15.73 7.12 13.35
C VAL A 515 -14.87 8.35 13.04
N TYR A 516 -15.39 9.29 12.26
CA TYR A 516 -14.60 10.46 11.86
C TYR A 516 -15.46 11.69 11.62
N ALA A 517 -14.82 12.85 11.79
CA ALA A 517 -15.39 14.14 11.43
C ALA A 517 -14.30 15.04 10.84
N GLU A 518 -14.63 15.76 9.75
CA GLU A 518 -13.71 16.66 9.06
C GLU A 518 -14.45 17.92 8.61
N GLU A 519 -13.90 19.08 8.94
CA GLU A 519 -14.39 20.36 8.47
C GLU A 519 -13.48 20.89 7.35
N LYS A 520 -14.08 21.25 6.23
CA LYS A 520 -13.45 22.00 5.15
C LYS A 520 -13.97 23.42 5.13
N VAL A 521 -13.06 24.38 5.15
CA VAL A 521 -13.37 25.81 5.15
C VAL A 521 -12.62 26.50 4.03
N ALA A 522 -13.30 27.34 3.26
CA ALA A 522 -12.68 28.26 2.32
C ALA A 522 -13.20 29.67 2.57
N LEU A 523 -12.28 30.60 2.79
CA LEU A 523 -12.61 32.01 3.09
C LEU A 523 -11.66 32.96 2.38
N PRO A 524 -12.16 34.14 1.92
CA PRO A 524 -11.32 35.19 1.41
C PRO A 524 -10.67 35.94 2.58
N VAL A 525 -9.36 36.20 2.49
CA VAL A 525 -8.58 37.01 3.43
C VAL A 525 -7.96 38.17 2.67
N GLY A 526 -8.64 39.33 2.66
CA GLY A 526 -8.30 40.43 1.76
C GLY A 526 -8.46 40.00 0.29
N SER A 527 -7.38 40.11 -0.48
CA SER A 527 -7.33 39.65 -1.88
C SER A 527 -6.77 38.22 -2.04
N CYS A 528 -6.46 37.55 -0.95
CA CYS A 528 -5.99 36.16 -0.89
C CYS A 528 -7.15 35.22 -0.60
N GLN A 529 -6.91 33.91 -0.84
CA GLN A 529 -7.85 32.86 -0.47
C GLN A 529 -7.17 31.89 0.50
N LEU A 530 -7.82 31.66 1.63
CA LEU A 530 -7.43 30.68 2.64
C LEU A 530 -8.35 29.45 2.51
N GLU A 531 -7.76 28.28 2.39
CA GLU A 531 -8.44 26.99 2.42
C GLU A 531 -7.89 26.19 3.60
N MET A 532 -8.76 25.56 4.37
CA MET A 532 -8.40 24.74 5.51
C MET A 532 -9.22 23.46 5.49
N MET A 533 -8.59 22.36 5.89
CA MET A 533 -9.23 21.07 6.13
C MET A 533 -8.67 20.50 7.43
N ALA A 534 -9.52 20.27 8.41
CA ALA A 534 -9.11 19.71 9.68
C ALA A 534 -10.12 18.68 10.18
N GLY A 535 -9.65 17.59 10.70
CA GLY A 535 -10.52 16.52 11.18
C GLY A 535 -9.80 15.54 12.08
N VAL A 536 -10.58 14.62 12.63
CA VAL A 536 -10.10 13.51 13.45
C VAL A 536 -10.83 12.24 13.05
N ARG A 537 -10.07 11.16 13.00
CA ARG A 537 -10.58 9.80 12.88
C ARG A 537 -10.21 9.03 14.14
N ALA A 538 -11.15 8.30 14.69
CA ALA A 538 -10.95 7.35 15.77
C ALA A 538 -11.14 5.93 15.23
N LEU A 539 -10.18 5.04 15.51
CA LEU A 539 -10.20 3.64 15.07
C LEU A 539 -10.07 2.73 16.28
N GLN A 540 -10.84 1.65 16.30
CA GLN A 540 -10.77 0.61 17.32
C GLN A 540 -10.90 -0.77 16.66
N MET A 541 -10.12 -1.73 17.15
CA MET A 541 -10.34 -3.15 16.85
C MET A 541 -11.27 -3.73 17.93
N LEU A 542 -12.37 -4.32 17.49
CA LEU A 542 -13.44 -4.73 18.41
C LEU A 542 -13.27 -6.16 18.90
N ASN A 543 -13.22 -7.09 19.01
CA ASN A 543 -13.23 -8.50 19.35
C ASN A 543 -11.85 -9.09 19.70
N LEU A 544 -10.96 -8.26 20.24
CA LEU A 544 -9.71 -8.78 20.79
C LEU A 544 -9.94 -9.38 22.19
N PRO A 545 -9.19 -10.40 22.59
CA PRO A 545 -9.15 -10.88 23.98
C PRO A 545 -8.76 -9.77 24.97
N ASP A 546 -9.20 -9.89 26.21
CA ASP A 546 -9.05 -8.85 27.25
C ASP A 546 -7.58 -8.61 27.64
N ASP A 547 -6.71 -9.58 27.46
CA ASP A 547 -5.27 -9.51 27.72
C ASP A 547 -4.48 -8.73 26.67
N TYR A 548 -5.10 -8.45 25.50
CA TYR A 548 -4.42 -7.67 24.47
C TYR A 548 -4.41 -6.18 24.82
N GLN A 549 -3.25 -5.53 24.69
CA GLN A 549 -3.07 -4.09 24.92
C GLN A 549 -4.04 -3.24 24.06
N MET A 550 -4.40 -3.72 22.89
CA MET A 550 -5.32 -3.03 21.97
C MET A 550 -6.80 -3.23 22.36
N HIS A 551 -7.13 -4.10 23.30
CA HIS A 551 -8.52 -4.34 23.71
C HIS A 551 -9.15 -3.04 24.24
N GLY A 552 -10.29 -2.66 23.69
CA GLY A 552 -10.99 -1.43 24.07
C GLY A 552 -10.27 -0.11 23.73
N HIS A 553 -9.08 -0.13 23.13
CA HIS A 553 -8.29 1.06 22.87
C HIS A 553 -8.72 1.77 21.58
N TRP A 554 -8.94 3.09 21.65
CA TRP A 554 -9.21 3.96 20.51
C TRP A 554 -7.94 4.68 20.04
N TYR A 555 -7.56 4.49 18.80
CA TYR A 555 -6.48 5.21 18.13
C TYR A 555 -7.03 6.45 17.46
N LEU A 556 -6.47 7.62 17.80
CA LEU A 556 -6.90 8.91 17.24
C LEU A 556 -5.91 9.37 16.17
N ASP A 557 -6.43 9.71 14.99
CA ASP A 557 -5.71 10.24 13.84
C ASP A 557 -6.17 11.68 13.53
N PRO A 558 -5.65 12.69 14.24
CA PRO A 558 -5.88 14.09 13.87
C PRO A 558 -5.11 14.41 12.58
N ARG A 559 -5.76 15.15 11.67
CA ARG A 559 -5.18 15.61 10.41
C ARG A 559 -5.62 17.04 10.14
N ALA A 560 -4.68 17.86 9.64
CA ALA A 560 -4.96 19.24 9.25
C ALA A 560 -4.14 19.59 8.01
N ASN A 561 -4.79 20.23 7.04
CA ASN A 561 -4.17 20.81 5.86
C ASN A 561 -4.62 22.27 5.73
N ILE A 562 -3.71 23.13 5.32
CA ILE A 562 -3.94 24.54 5.09
C ILE A 562 -3.37 24.96 3.74
N GLY A 563 -4.04 25.83 3.01
CA GLY A 563 -3.57 26.38 1.75
C GLY A 563 -3.86 27.87 1.67
N PHE A 564 -2.88 28.63 1.25
CA PHE A 564 -2.96 30.07 1.10
C PHE A 564 -2.62 30.43 -0.34
N THR A 565 -3.60 30.99 -1.05
CA THR A 565 -3.42 31.43 -2.42
C THR A 565 -3.31 32.93 -2.47
N PHE A 566 -2.19 33.41 -3.01
CA PHE A 566 -1.91 34.82 -3.18
C PHE A 566 -2.72 35.41 -4.33
N PRO A 567 -2.91 36.74 -4.32
CA PRO A 567 -3.58 37.46 -5.43
C PRO A 567 -2.86 37.17 -6.75
N ARG A 568 -3.61 37.20 -7.83
CA ARG A 568 -3.02 37.16 -9.18
C ARG A 568 -2.16 38.38 -9.42
N PHE A 569 -1.00 38.17 -10.03
CA PHE A 569 -0.06 39.18 -10.45
C PHE A 569 0.41 38.89 -11.86
N THR A 570 1.13 39.85 -12.46
CA THR A 570 1.71 39.68 -13.78
C THR A 570 3.23 39.45 -13.65
N LEU A 571 3.72 38.34 -14.16
CA LEU A 571 5.16 38.03 -14.22
C LEU A 571 5.53 37.77 -15.67
N PHE A 572 6.60 38.39 -16.18
CA PHE A 572 7.00 38.35 -17.59
C PHE A 572 5.85 38.61 -18.58
N GLY A 573 4.94 39.54 -18.25
CA GLY A 573 3.78 39.82 -19.09
C GLY A 573 2.71 38.72 -19.10
N GLN A 574 2.82 37.71 -18.25
CA GLN A 574 1.87 36.60 -18.16
C GLN A 574 1.11 36.62 -16.84
N PRO A 575 -0.22 36.29 -16.85
CA PRO A 575 -0.99 36.15 -15.62
C PRO A 575 -0.41 35.02 -14.78
N SER A 576 -0.13 35.33 -13.51
CA SER A 576 0.57 34.41 -12.60
C SER A 576 -0.13 34.33 -11.25
N PHE A 577 0.02 33.22 -10.56
CA PHE A 577 -0.39 33.06 -9.17
C PHE A 577 0.54 32.10 -8.41
N VAL A 578 0.58 32.26 -7.10
CA VAL A 578 1.29 31.40 -6.16
C VAL A 578 0.30 30.83 -5.15
N LYS A 579 0.40 29.54 -4.85
CA LYS A 579 -0.28 28.89 -3.73
C LYS A 579 0.79 28.24 -2.84
N LEU A 580 0.71 28.49 -1.53
CA LEU A 580 1.46 27.75 -0.53
C LEU A 580 0.48 26.87 0.24
N SER A 581 0.82 25.60 0.43
CA SER A 581 0.02 24.69 1.23
C SER A 581 0.91 23.85 2.13
N GLY A 582 0.35 23.36 3.22
CA GLY A 582 1.03 22.47 4.13
C GLY A 582 0.04 21.64 4.92
N GLY A 583 0.50 20.55 5.45
CA GLY A 583 -0.31 19.66 6.24
C GLY A 583 0.48 18.93 7.32
N ILE A 584 -0.24 18.49 8.34
CA ILE A 584 0.26 17.63 9.41
C ILE A 584 -0.80 16.59 9.74
N GLY A 585 -0.39 15.35 10.00
CA GLY A 585 -1.33 14.30 10.36
C GLY A 585 -0.70 13.10 11.04
N MET A 586 -1.55 12.43 11.81
CA MET A 586 -1.29 11.10 12.36
C MET A 586 -2.05 10.07 11.54
N HIS A 587 -1.42 8.94 11.31
CA HIS A 587 -1.97 7.83 10.55
C HIS A 587 -1.72 6.52 11.27
N THR A 588 -2.76 5.68 11.35
CA THR A 588 -2.72 4.39 12.04
C THR A 588 -3.03 3.26 11.08
N LYS A 589 -2.26 2.17 11.17
CA LYS A 589 -2.53 0.87 10.52
C LYS A 589 -2.72 -0.18 11.59
N MET A 590 -3.87 -0.85 11.56
CA MET A 590 -4.16 -1.98 12.44
C MET A 590 -3.38 -3.22 11.99
N PRO A 591 -2.95 -4.09 12.92
CA PRO A 591 -2.31 -5.35 12.57
C PRO A 591 -3.24 -6.28 11.79
N THR A 592 -2.65 -7.14 10.98
CA THR A 592 -3.37 -8.19 10.24
C THR A 592 -3.74 -9.37 11.15
N ILE A 593 -4.54 -10.31 10.64
CA ILE A 593 -4.87 -11.54 11.39
C ILE A 593 -3.59 -12.35 11.67
N ASP A 594 -2.69 -12.45 10.69
CA ASP A 594 -1.44 -13.20 10.86
C ASP A 594 -0.52 -12.57 11.92
N GLN A 595 -0.47 -11.23 11.99
CA GLN A 595 0.34 -10.54 13.00
C GLN A 595 -0.22 -10.69 14.42
N LEU A 596 -1.55 -10.76 14.57
CA LEU A 596 -2.21 -10.92 15.87
C LEU A 596 -2.25 -12.38 16.34
N PHE A 597 -2.49 -13.29 15.40
CA PHE A 597 -2.74 -14.71 15.68
C PHE A 597 -1.89 -15.61 14.76
N PRO A 598 -0.55 -15.48 14.78
CA PRO A 598 0.33 -16.35 14.02
C PRO A 598 0.18 -17.82 14.45
N ASP A 599 0.77 -18.73 13.71
CA ASP A 599 0.82 -20.13 14.13
C ASP A 599 1.78 -20.31 15.30
N PRO A 600 1.52 -21.22 16.24
CA PRO A 600 2.46 -21.57 17.30
C PRO A 600 3.72 -22.22 16.71
N ALA A 601 4.83 -22.01 17.37
CA ALA A 601 6.05 -22.73 17.08
C ALA A 601 6.05 -24.11 17.78
N TYR A 602 6.28 -25.16 17.02
CA TYR A 602 6.48 -26.51 17.53
C TYR A 602 7.98 -26.77 17.65
N ILE A 603 8.40 -27.25 18.81
CA ILE A 603 9.78 -27.56 19.12
C ILE A 603 9.89 -29.09 19.36
N ASP A 604 10.36 -29.82 18.35
CA ASP A 604 10.55 -31.27 18.42
C ASP A 604 12.03 -31.58 18.74
N LEU A 605 12.33 -31.94 19.99
CA LEU A 605 13.66 -32.26 20.43
C LEU A 605 13.90 -33.75 20.36
N LEU A 606 14.95 -34.14 19.65
CA LEU A 606 15.30 -35.54 19.40
C LEU A 606 15.85 -36.19 20.67
N GLN A 607 15.08 -37.08 21.29
CA GLN A 607 15.45 -37.85 22.47
C GLN A 607 16.24 -39.13 22.12
N LEU A 608 15.76 -39.90 21.12
CA LEU A 608 16.41 -41.11 20.64
C LEU A 608 16.40 -41.16 19.11
N LYS A 609 17.53 -41.62 18.54
CA LYS A 609 17.62 -41.99 17.12
C LYS A 609 18.37 -43.33 17.05
N TYR A 610 17.62 -44.45 17.08
CA TYR A 610 18.16 -45.80 17.02
C TYR A 610 17.91 -46.39 15.64
N TYR A 611 18.97 -46.69 14.92
CA TYR A 611 18.94 -47.39 13.63
C TYR A 611 19.19 -48.89 13.82
N ASN A 612 18.36 -49.72 13.17
CA ASN A 612 18.56 -51.16 13.09
C ASN A 612 18.49 -51.61 11.63
N VAL A 613 19.25 -52.67 11.27
CA VAL A 613 19.22 -53.26 9.92
C VAL A 613 17.82 -53.75 9.55
N ASN A 614 17.06 -54.26 10.54
CA ASN A 614 15.64 -54.49 10.42
C ASN A 614 14.91 -53.18 10.71
N PRO A 615 14.29 -52.51 9.67
CA PRO A 615 13.61 -51.23 9.88
C PRO A 615 12.51 -51.25 10.94
N ALA A 616 11.89 -52.44 11.18
CA ALA A 616 10.83 -52.59 12.18
C ALA A 616 11.36 -52.44 13.63
N TYR A 617 12.65 -52.51 13.84
CA TYR A 617 13.31 -52.36 15.16
C TYR A 617 13.99 -51.00 15.31
N SER A 618 13.98 -50.17 14.27
CA SER A 618 14.45 -48.79 14.35
C SER A 618 13.45 -47.90 15.12
N ARG A 619 13.96 -46.92 15.87
CA ARG A 619 13.13 -45.99 16.65
C ARG A 619 13.68 -44.60 16.59
N ILE A 620 12.78 -43.63 16.39
CA ILE A 620 13.03 -42.19 16.61
C ILE A 620 12.02 -41.74 17.64
N ASN A 621 12.51 -41.23 18.77
CA ASN A 621 11.66 -40.67 19.80
C ASN A 621 11.99 -39.19 19.99
N GLN A 622 10.96 -38.34 20.17
CA GLN A 622 11.06 -36.88 20.29
C GLN A 622 10.11 -36.37 21.37
N VAL A 623 10.48 -35.27 22.01
CA VAL A 623 9.58 -34.54 22.87
C VAL A 623 9.19 -33.26 22.14
N THR A 624 7.90 -32.93 22.12
CA THR A 624 7.34 -31.75 21.52
C THR A 624 6.95 -30.74 22.58
N TYR A 625 7.42 -29.52 22.44
CA TYR A 625 6.97 -28.33 23.18
C TYR A 625 6.25 -27.37 22.20
N ILE A 626 5.31 -26.57 22.72
CA ILE A 626 4.53 -25.64 21.91
C ILE A 626 4.66 -24.22 22.48
N ILE A 627 5.20 -23.31 21.67
CA ILE A 627 5.34 -21.90 22.03
C ILE A 627 4.26 -21.10 21.32
N PRO A 628 3.38 -20.38 22.03
CA PRO A 628 2.41 -19.48 21.40
C PRO A 628 3.14 -18.40 20.59
N GLY A 629 2.76 -18.23 19.32
CA GLY A 629 3.32 -17.17 18.47
C GLY A 629 2.68 -15.78 18.70
N THR A 630 1.68 -15.68 19.59
CA THR A 630 0.91 -14.46 19.84
C THR A 630 1.68 -13.48 20.74
N ASN A 631 1.52 -12.18 20.45
CA ASN A 631 2.04 -11.10 21.29
C ASN A 631 0.89 -10.17 21.71
N ALA A 632 0.44 -10.30 22.95
CA ALA A 632 -0.64 -9.47 23.52
C ALA A 632 -0.24 -7.98 23.66
N GLN A 633 1.05 -7.64 23.60
CA GLN A 633 1.57 -6.27 23.67
C GLN A 633 1.65 -5.61 22.29
N LEU A 634 1.31 -6.32 21.21
CA LEU A 634 1.32 -5.76 19.87
C LEU A 634 0.31 -4.61 19.77
N ALA A 635 0.77 -3.44 19.33
CA ALA A 635 -0.03 -2.23 19.15
C ALA A 635 -0.16 -1.90 17.65
N ALA A 636 -1.09 -1.00 17.31
CA ALA A 636 -1.21 -0.51 15.93
C ALA A 636 0.03 0.29 15.50
N ALA A 637 0.43 0.14 14.24
CA ALA A 637 1.51 0.94 13.68
C ALA A 637 1.05 2.38 13.43
N ARG A 638 1.86 3.37 13.83
CA ARG A 638 1.54 4.80 13.75
C ARG A 638 2.60 5.58 13.00
N ASN A 639 2.17 6.41 12.06
CA ASN A 639 3.05 7.28 11.27
C ASN A 639 2.64 8.75 11.43
N LYS A 640 3.60 9.60 11.78
CA LYS A 640 3.46 11.06 11.81
C LYS A 640 3.97 11.62 10.49
N LYS A 641 3.15 12.43 9.83
CA LYS A 641 3.49 13.07 8.56
C LYS A 641 3.32 14.57 8.64
N TRP A 642 4.21 15.29 7.94
CA TRP A 642 3.98 16.67 7.59
C TRP A 642 4.58 16.99 6.23
N GLU A 643 4.00 17.95 5.52
CA GLU A 643 4.48 18.39 4.22
C GLU A 643 4.21 19.88 4.00
N VAL A 644 5.03 20.49 3.13
CA VAL A 644 4.86 21.85 2.63
C VAL A 644 5.00 21.84 1.11
N THR A 645 4.06 22.47 0.43
CA THR A 645 4.01 22.52 -1.05
C THR A 645 3.91 23.95 -1.51
N GLY A 646 4.76 24.32 -2.47
CA GLY A 646 4.67 25.55 -3.26
C GLY A 646 4.19 25.23 -4.67
N ASP A 647 3.21 25.96 -5.14
CA ASP A 647 2.64 25.87 -6.49
C ASP A 647 2.71 27.23 -7.17
N LEU A 648 3.47 27.31 -8.27
CA LEU A 648 3.62 28.52 -9.08
C LEU A 648 3.08 28.27 -10.47
N ASN A 649 2.17 29.12 -10.92
CA ASN A 649 1.67 29.13 -12.30
C ASN A 649 2.01 30.44 -13.00
N ILE A 650 2.62 30.36 -14.18
CA ILE A 650 2.98 31.50 -15.01
C ILE A 650 2.44 31.27 -16.43
N GLY A 651 1.37 31.95 -16.82
CA GLY A 651 0.80 31.88 -18.17
C GLY A 651 0.43 30.47 -18.64
N GLY A 652 0.10 29.56 -17.70
CA GLY A 652 -0.23 28.17 -17.97
C GLY A 652 0.93 27.20 -17.83
N ASN A 653 2.15 27.66 -17.53
CA ASN A 653 3.26 26.80 -17.07
C ASN A 653 3.15 26.63 -15.55
N ARG A 654 3.16 25.39 -15.06
CA ARG A 654 2.98 25.10 -13.65
C ARG A 654 4.21 24.41 -13.08
N LEU A 655 4.70 24.91 -11.96
CA LEU A 655 5.76 24.31 -11.15
C LEU A 655 5.20 24.01 -9.76
N THR A 656 5.31 22.77 -9.34
CA THR A 656 4.95 22.32 -8.00
C THR A 656 6.20 21.73 -7.33
N LEU A 657 6.49 22.20 -6.12
CA LEU A 657 7.59 21.71 -5.29
C LEU A 657 7.04 21.33 -3.92
N THR A 658 7.29 20.11 -3.49
CA THR A 658 6.85 19.60 -2.19
C THR A 658 8.03 19.08 -1.39
N TYR A 659 8.17 19.52 -0.14
CA TYR A 659 9.02 18.89 0.86
C TYR A 659 8.14 18.12 1.84
N PHE A 660 8.54 16.90 2.20
CA PHE A 660 7.80 16.05 3.15
C PHE A 660 8.72 15.37 4.15
N ASN A 661 8.14 15.03 5.30
CA ASN A 661 8.76 14.21 6.32
C ASN A 661 7.71 13.27 6.93
N GLU A 662 8.06 12.00 7.02
CA GLU A 662 7.25 10.94 7.60
C GLU A 662 8.08 10.18 8.63
N ASN A 663 7.50 9.89 9.78
CA ASN A 663 8.19 9.19 10.86
C ASN A 663 7.27 8.15 11.50
N MET A 664 7.53 6.88 11.20
CA MET A 664 6.87 5.73 11.79
C MET A 664 7.84 5.08 12.78
N THR A 665 7.43 4.98 14.06
CA THR A 665 8.26 4.46 15.15
C THR A 665 7.75 3.14 15.72
N SER A 666 6.61 2.66 15.28
CA SER A 666 5.92 1.47 15.79
C SER A 666 5.46 0.52 14.66
N GLY A 667 6.26 0.41 13.59
CA GLY A 667 5.98 -0.51 12.50
C GLY A 667 6.11 -1.97 12.96
N PHE A 668 5.38 -2.86 12.30
CA PHE A 668 5.40 -4.29 12.59
C PHE A 668 6.68 -4.93 12.06
N ARG A 669 7.24 -5.84 12.85
CA ARG A 669 8.32 -6.73 12.43
C ARG A 669 8.23 -8.06 13.16
N SER A 670 8.69 -9.12 12.51
CA SER A 670 8.93 -10.39 13.17
C SER A 670 10.26 -10.33 13.92
N GLN A 671 10.26 -10.72 15.18
CA GLN A 671 11.44 -10.76 16.05
C GLN A 671 11.66 -12.16 16.55
N THR A 672 12.92 -12.63 16.50
CA THR A 672 13.30 -13.94 17.00
C THR A 672 13.68 -13.86 18.47
N TYR A 673 13.19 -14.82 19.26
CA TYR A 673 13.48 -15.04 20.67
C TYR A 673 13.99 -16.45 20.86
N PHE A 674 14.57 -16.70 22.02
CA PHE A 674 15.05 -18.01 22.42
C PHE A 674 14.50 -18.36 23.79
N GLU A 675 14.17 -19.64 23.98
CA GLU A 675 13.74 -20.22 25.23
C GLU A 675 14.44 -21.55 25.45
N SER A 676 14.76 -21.88 26.70
CA SER A 676 15.48 -23.07 27.05
C SER A 676 14.52 -24.21 27.42
N TYR A 677 14.68 -25.34 26.78
CA TYR A 677 13.89 -26.52 27.05
C TYR A 677 14.77 -27.70 27.49
N GLU A 678 14.38 -28.35 28.58
CA GLU A 678 15.04 -29.55 29.07
C GLU A 678 14.43 -30.78 28.41
N TYR A 679 15.26 -31.73 28.00
CA TYR A 679 14.84 -33.03 27.44
C TYR A 679 15.79 -34.16 27.76
N LYS A 680 15.25 -35.37 27.77
CA LYS A 680 16.04 -36.62 27.95
C LYS A 680 16.75 -36.97 26.66
N LYS A 681 18.03 -37.22 26.71
CA LYS A 681 18.81 -37.75 25.60
C LYS A 681 19.18 -39.20 25.95
N TYR A 682 18.51 -40.17 25.31
CA TYR A 682 18.73 -41.58 25.59
C TYR A 682 20.01 -42.10 24.93
N ASP A 683 20.74 -42.92 25.66
CA ASP A 683 21.93 -43.62 25.18
C ASP A 683 21.59 -45.05 24.78
N ALA A 684 21.64 -45.34 23.49
CA ALA A 684 21.37 -46.66 22.92
C ALA A 684 22.63 -47.53 22.75
N SER A 685 23.78 -47.11 23.24
CA SER A 685 25.06 -47.86 23.07
C SER A 685 25.04 -49.26 23.71
N GLY A 686 24.26 -49.42 24.77
CA GLY A 686 24.09 -50.70 25.46
C GLY A 686 23.03 -51.62 24.85
N VAL A 687 22.36 -51.23 23.77
CA VAL A 687 21.32 -52.09 23.16
C VAL A 687 21.93 -53.18 22.30
N ASP A 688 21.70 -54.45 22.67
CA ASP A 688 22.11 -55.61 21.86
C ASP A 688 21.13 -55.81 20.69
N ALA A 689 21.53 -55.40 19.51
CA ALA A 689 20.72 -55.49 18.29
C ALA A 689 20.30 -56.91 17.93
N SER A 690 21.04 -57.94 18.39
CA SER A 690 20.80 -59.37 18.07
C SER A 690 19.64 -59.98 18.87
N THR A 691 19.29 -59.40 20.01
CA THR A 691 18.23 -59.86 20.91
C THR A 691 16.89 -59.14 20.73
N LEU A 692 16.83 -58.08 19.90
CA LEU A 692 15.62 -57.30 19.71
C LEU A 692 14.53 -58.06 18.96
N MET A 693 13.33 -58.06 19.52
CA MET A 693 12.09 -58.52 18.89
C MET A 693 11.11 -57.37 18.58
N ALA A 694 11.43 -56.19 19.03
CA ALA A 694 10.69 -54.94 18.83
C ALA A 694 11.65 -53.74 18.91
N PRO A 695 11.24 -52.51 18.60
CA PRO A 695 12.03 -51.30 18.87
C PRO A 695 12.46 -51.27 20.35
N PRO A 696 13.66 -50.77 20.69
CA PRO A 696 14.14 -50.77 22.08
C PRO A 696 13.25 -49.94 22.99
N SER A 697 12.97 -50.44 24.22
CA SER A 697 12.20 -49.71 25.23
C SER A 697 13.01 -48.53 25.76
N LEU A 698 12.34 -47.39 25.98
CA LEU A 698 12.94 -46.21 26.63
C LEU A 698 13.08 -46.43 28.15
N ASP A 699 12.21 -47.24 28.78
CA ASP A 699 12.19 -47.43 30.23
C ASP A 699 13.47 -48.11 30.75
N ASP A 700 14.11 -48.94 29.92
CA ASP A 700 15.31 -49.65 30.26
C ASP A 700 16.60 -48.95 29.79
N MET A 701 16.48 -47.75 29.23
CA MET A 701 17.56 -47.05 28.57
C MET A 701 18.11 -45.90 29.45
N PRO A 702 19.43 -45.85 29.68
CA PRO A 702 20.01 -44.70 30.38
C PRO A 702 19.85 -43.44 29.55
N TYR A 703 19.67 -42.29 30.22
CA TYR A 703 19.56 -40.99 29.58
C TYR A 703 20.33 -39.92 30.33
N GLU A 704 20.69 -38.90 29.61
CA GLU A 704 21.20 -37.62 30.14
C GLU A 704 20.13 -36.55 29.96
N LEU A 705 20.00 -35.69 30.97
CA LEU A 705 19.17 -34.49 30.84
C LEU A 705 19.98 -33.39 30.15
N LEU A 706 19.55 -32.97 29.00
CA LEU A 706 20.14 -31.88 28.23
C LEU A 706 19.20 -30.71 28.14
N THR A 707 19.76 -29.50 27.97
CA THR A 707 19.01 -28.27 27.65
C THR A 707 19.33 -27.83 26.23
N GLU A 708 18.32 -27.34 25.51
CA GLU A 708 18.46 -26.75 24.16
C GLU A 708 17.78 -25.40 24.10
N LEU A 709 18.51 -24.40 23.61
CA LEU A 709 17.97 -23.10 23.31
C LEU A 709 17.21 -23.17 21.98
N CYS A 710 15.90 -23.01 22.03
CA CYS A 710 15.00 -23.12 20.90
C CYS A 710 14.52 -21.75 20.45
N ALA A 711 14.65 -21.50 19.14
CA ALA A 711 14.23 -20.24 18.55
C ALA A 711 12.74 -20.25 18.19
N TYR A 712 12.06 -19.17 18.50
CA TYR A 712 10.71 -18.87 18.02
C TYR A 712 10.59 -17.40 17.62
N SER A 713 9.51 -17.03 16.94
CA SER A 713 9.32 -15.65 16.50
C SER A 713 7.89 -15.20 16.72
N HIS A 714 7.71 -13.94 17.07
CA HIS A 714 6.41 -13.26 17.06
C HIS A 714 6.54 -11.84 16.53
N TYR A 715 5.40 -11.20 16.23
CA TYR A 715 5.37 -9.83 15.74
C TYR A 715 5.44 -8.82 16.87
N GLU A 716 6.20 -7.74 16.62
CA GLU A 716 6.39 -6.62 17.54
C GLU A 716 6.37 -5.27 16.81
N ASN A 717 6.29 -4.19 17.58
CA ASN A 717 6.36 -2.81 17.10
C ASN A 717 7.81 -2.28 17.07
N GLY A 718 8.74 -3.05 16.55
CA GLY A 718 10.18 -2.73 16.52
C GLY A 718 10.63 -1.96 15.29
N SER A 719 9.91 -2.04 14.17
CA SER A 719 10.30 -1.39 12.91
C SER A 719 10.12 0.12 12.98
N GLN A 720 11.21 0.85 12.73
CA GLN A 720 11.22 2.31 12.63
C GLN A 720 11.58 2.70 11.19
N THR A 721 10.75 3.56 10.59
CA THR A 721 10.98 4.06 9.23
C THR A 721 10.80 5.58 9.21
N LYS A 722 11.88 6.29 8.86
CA LYS A 722 11.85 7.73 8.60
C LYS A 722 12.03 7.97 7.11
N LYS A 723 11.11 8.73 6.50
CA LYS A 723 11.17 9.15 5.10
C LYS A 723 11.17 10.66 5.03
N GLU A 724 12.09 11.22 4.24
CA GLU A 724 12.13 12.64 3.95
C GLU A 724 12.52 12.86 2.48
N GLY A 725 12.03 13.94 1.89
CA GLY A 725 12.37 14.18 0.50
C GLY A 725 11.76 15.43 -0.10
N VAL A 726 12.18 15.69 -1.33
CA VAL A 726 11.70 16.77 -2.18
C VAL A 726 11.12 16.17 -3.44
N GLU A 727 9.90 16.56 -3.80
CA GLU A 727 9.24 16.21 -5.05
C GLU A 727 9.10 17.46 -5.91
N LEU A 728 9.40 17.35 -7.20
CA LEU A 728 9.30 18.42 -8.18
C LEU A 728 8.47 17.96 -9.37
N THR A 729 7.52 18.78 -9.78
CA THR A 729 6.77 18.61 -11.04
C THR A 729 6.67 19.94 -11.76
N PHE A 730 7.14 19.98 -12.99
CA PHE A 730 6.97 21.09 -13.90
C PHE A 730 6.20 20.63 -15.13
N ALA A 731 5.14 21.33 -15.49
CA ALA A 731 4.38 21.09 -16.71
C ALA A 731 4.27 22.39 -17.51
N SER A 732 4.86 22.38 -18.71
CA SER A 732 4.77 23.52 -19.61
C SER A 732 3.39 23.61 -20.26
N LYS A 733 3.01 24.80 -20.68
CA LYS A 733 2.00 24.99 -21.70
C LYS A 733 2.50 24.35 -23.01
N ARG A 734 1.58 23.81 -23.81
CA ARG A 734 1.94 23.31 -25.14
C ARG A 734 2.53 24.44 -26.01
N ILE A 735 3.67 24.16 -26.63
CA ILE A 735 4.37 25.06 -27.55
C ILE A 735 3.73 24.90 -28.94
N PRO A 736 2.93 25.90 -29.42
CA PRO A 736 2.09 25.70 -30.62
C PRO A 736 2.87 25.42 -31.91
N ARG A 737 4.11 25.97 -32.04
CA ARG A 737 4.94 25.84 -33.24
C ARG A 737 5.41 24.40 -33.48
N ILE A 738 5.71 23.68 -32.42
CA ILE A 738 6.22 22.29 -32.45
C ILE A 738 5.23 21.27 -31.92
N TYR A 739 4.04 21.71 -31.50
CA TYR A 739 2.98 20.88 -30.92
C TYR A 739 3.46 20.05 -29.71
N THR A 740 4.47 20.50 -29.00
CA THR A 740 5.12 19.77 -27.91
C THR A 740 4.82 20.37 -26.56
N ARG A 741 4.63 19.50 -25.58
CA ARG A 741 4.58 19.83 -24.16
C ARG A 741 5.79 19.24 -23.46
N LEU A 742 6.43 19.99 -22.58
CA LEU A 742 7.47 19.52 -21.69
C LEU A 742 6.89 19.25 -20.31
N THR A 743 7.09 18.04 -19.79
CA THR A 743 6.85 17.71 -18.38
C THR A 743 8.16 17.25 -17.76
N ILE A 744 8.49 17.80 -16.60
CA ILE A 744 9.65 17.40 -15.80
C ILE A 744 9.12 16.91 -14.46
N THR A 745 9.45 15.68 -14.10
CA THR A 745 9.19 15.14 -12.76
C THR A 745 10.51 14.74 -12.13
N GLY A 746 10.70 15.03 -10.87
CA GLY A 746 11.92 14.67 -10.17
C GLY A 746 11.67 14.46 -8.69
N ALA A 747 12.55 13.71 -8.05
CA ALA A 747 12.53 13.54 -6.62
C ALA A 747 13.93 13.31 -6.05
N TRP A 748 14.10 13.76 -4.82
CA TRP A 748 15.13 13.30 -3.92
C TRP A 748 14.47 12.68 -2.71
N PHE A 749 14.78 11.41 -2.42
CA PHE A 749 14.26 10.68 -1.28
C PHE A 749 15.39 10.14 -0.42
N ARG A 750 15.20 10.23 0.88
CA ARG A 750 16.02 9.57 1.89
C ARG A 750 15.14 8.76 2.81
N THR A 751 15.43 7.46 2.93
CA THR A 751 14.72 6.54 3.80
C THR A 751 15.70 5.94 4.79
N THR A 752 15.39 6.07 6.08
CA THR A 752 16.15 5.47 7.17
C THR A 752 15.31 4.39 7.83
N TYR A 753 15.85 3.18 7.89
CA TYR A 753 15.26 2.04 8.58
C TYR A 753 16.04 1.73 9.84
N ARG A 754 15.38 1.43 10.94
CA ARG A 754 15.97 1.07 12.22
C ARG A 754 15.10 0.08 12.97
N ASN A 755 15.73 -0.66 13.89
CA ASN A 755 15.06 -1.51 14.85
C ASN A 755 15.19 -0.91 16.28
N SER A 756 14.09 -0.87 17.01
CA SER A 756 14.07 -0.40 18.41
C SER A 756 14.19 -1.55 19.42
N GLN A 757 14.14 -2.80 18.96
CA GLN A 757 14.16 -3.99 19.82
C GLN A 757 15.58 -4.55 19.96
N LEU A 758 15.82 -5.29 21.05
CA LEU A 758 17.01 -6.11 21.20
C LEU A 758 16.98 -7.23 20.15
N VAL A 759 18.14 -7.49 19.54
CA VAL A 759 18.33 -8.60 18.60
C VAL A 759 18.98 -9.76 19.33
N MET A 760 18.30 -10.90 19.32
CA MET A 760 18.83 -12.16 19.82
C MET A 760 19.43 -12.97 18.66
N GLU A 761 20.71 -13.33 18.78
CA GLU A 761 21.42 -14.09 17.76
C GLU A 761 22.22 -15.23 18.35
N ARG A 762 22.00 -16.43 17.83
CA ARG A 762 22.83 -17.59 18.14
C ARG A 762 23.73 -17.89 16.94
N PRO A 763 25.06 -17.80 17.07
CA PRO A 763 25.95 -18.15 15.98
C PRO A 763 25.81 -19.61 15.54
N SER A 764 25.89 -19.85 14.22
CA SER A 764 25.84 -21.22 13.65
C SER A 764 27.17 -21.91 13.78
N VAL A 765 27.71 -21.95 14.99
CA VAL A 765 29.01 -22.56 15.32
C VAL A 765 28.80 -23.84 16.10
N VAL A 766 29.58 -24.87 15.74
CA VAL A 766 29.69 -26.12 16.49
C VAL A 766 31.02 -26.08 17.26
N VAL A 767 30.94 -26.23 18.57
CA VAL A 767 32.12 -26.31 19.45
C VAL A 767 32.21 -27.73 19.99
N GLY A 768 33.27 -28.46 19.65
CA GLY A 768 33.36 -29.89 19.91
C GLY A 768 32.37 -30.67 19.03
N SER A 769 31.41 -31.32 19.64
CA SER A 769 30.35 -32.10 18.95
C SER A 769 28.96 -31.45 19.02
N SER A 770 28.84 -30.34 19.72
CA SER A 770 27.54 -29.69 20.02
C SER A 770 27.45 -28.28 19.44
N ARG A 771 26.23 -27.90 19.03
CA ARG A 771 25.94 -26.52 18.63
C ARG A 771 26.13 -25.60 19.83
N LEU A 772 26.64 -24.39 19.58
CA LEU A 772 26.82 -23.39 20.64
C LEU A 772 25.50 -23.14 21.37
N GLN A 773 25.49 -23.28 22.70
CA GLN A 773 24.31 -23.07 23.55
C GLN A 773 24.36 -21.71 24.28
N TYR A 774 24.70 -20.68 23.53
CA TYR A 774 24.69 -19.31 23.99
C TYR A 774 24.07 -18.41 22.93
N VAL A 775 23.29 -17.43 23.35
CA VAL A 775 22.64 -16.42 22.50
C VAL A 775 23.13 -15.04 22.92
N GLY A 776 23.66 -14.28 21.97
CA GLY A 776 24.01 -12.88 22.21
C GLY A 776 22.78 -11.97 22.10
N LEU A 777 22.65 -11.02 23.00
CA LEU A 777 21.63 -9.97 23.02
C LEU A 777 22.28 -8.64 22.62
N TYR A 778 21.89 -8.11 21.44
CA TYR A 778 22.55 -6.92 20.89
C TYR A 778 21.55 -5.78 20.82
N ARG A 779 21.96 -4.60 21.26
CA ARG A 779 21.21 -3.34 21.14
C ARG A 779 21.49 -2.67 19.80
N ASP A 780 21.30 -3.41 18.74
CA ASP A 780 21.55 -2.94 17.40
C ASP A 780 20.29 -2.39 16.76
N GLN A 781 20.48 -1.41 15.92
CA GLN A 781 19.40 -0.87 15.12
C GLN A 781 19.13 -1.71 13.86
N GLU A 782 20.06 -2.58 13.45
CA GLU A 782 19.97 -3.40 12.22
C GLU A 782 19.48 -2.61 11.00
N GLY A 783 19.85 -1.36 10.91
CA GLY A 783 19.26 -0.40 10.03
C GLY A 783 20.08 -0.12 8.80
N MET A 784 19.44 0.66 7.93
CA MET A 784 20.12 1.18 6.75
C MET A 784 19.55 2.54 6.37
N VAL A 785 20.36 3.32 5.68
CA VAL A 785 19.96 4.57 5.03
C VAL A 785 20.05 4.37 3.53
N ASN A 786 18.93 4.57 2.86
CA ASN A 786 18.83 4.59 1.40
C ASN A 786 18.54 6.01 0.93
N GLU A 787 19.25 6.45 -0.11
CA GLU A 787 19.01 7.73 -0.77
C GLU A 787 18.88 7.53 -2.28
N MET A 788 18.06 8.35 -2.92
CA MET A 788 17.98 8.42 -4.37
C MET A 788 17.67 9.83 -4.86
N ALA A 789 18.20 10.16 -6.02
CA ALA A 789 17.79 11.36 -6.75
C ALA A 789 17.57 11.00 -8.22
N ASN A 790 16.43 11.41 -8.77
CA ASN A 790 16.14 11.23 -10.18
C ASN A 790 15.40 12.43 -10.77
N THR A 791 15.42 12.53 -12.10
CA THR A 791 14.65 13.50 -12.87
C THR A 791 14.26 12.89 -14.21
N ASN A 792 12.99 12.99 -14.57
CA ASN A 792 12.46 12.55 -15.85
C ASN A 792 12.06 13.78 -16.68
N PHE A 793 12.57 13.89 -17.89
CA PHE A 793 12.20 14.91 -18.88
C PHE A 793 11.35 14.23 -19.96
N MET A 794 10.11 14.67 -20.10
CA MET A 794 9.16 14.08 -21.04
C MET A 794 8.72 15.14 -22.06
N PHE A 795 8.94 14.86 -23.33
CA PHE A 795 8.56 15.70 -24.46
C PHE A 795 7.44 15.01 -25.23
N ASP A 796 6.20 15.49 -25.04
CA ASP A 796 5.01 14.95 -25.68
C ASP A 796 4.61 15.82 -26.85
N THR A 797 4.65 15.25 -28.06
CA THR A 797 4.30 15.91 -29.30
C THR A 797 3.09 15.23 -29.92
N ASP A 798 2.04 15.97 -30.21
CA ASP A 798 0.86 15.50 -30.93
C ASP A 798 0.63 16.40 -32.15
N VAL A 799 0.80 15.84 -33.36
CA VAL A 799 0.66 16.54 -34.64
C VAL A 799 -0.76 16.26 -35.19
N PRO A 800 -1.75 17.17 -34.99
CA PRO A 800 -3.15 16.89 -35.32
C PRO A 800 -3.39 16.59 -36.78
N LYS A 801 -2.68 17.29 -37.69
CA LYS A 801 -2.80 17.10 -39.14
C LYS A 801 -2.40 15.70 -39.58
N LEU A 802 -1.43 15.10 -38.91
CA LEU A 802 -0.95 13.75 -39.21
C LEU A 802 -1.65 12.69 -38.34
N LYS A 803 -2.48 13.09 -37.35
CA LYS A 803 -3.04 12.19 -36.34
C LYS A 803 -1.93 11.30 -35.71
N LEU A 804 -0.76 11.88 -35.48
CA LEU A 804 0.45 11.22 -35.01
C LEU A 804 0.89 11.86 -33.69
N GLY A 805 0.98 11.05 -32.64
CA GLY A 805 1.57 11.40 -31.39
C GLY A 805 2.89 10.68 -31.19
N PHE A 806 3.88 11.35 -30.61
CA PHE A 806 5.10 10.72 -30.14
C PHE A 806 5.61 11.39 -28.88
N SER A 807 6.21 10.60 -28.02
CA SER A 807 6.81 11.05 -26.78
C SER A 807 8.22 10.51 -26.65
N VAL A 808 9.13 11.40 -26.30
CA VAL A 808 10.50 11.04 -25.94
C VAL A 808 10.68 11.37 -24.47
N SER A 809 11.10 10.41 -23.68
CA SER A 809 11.46 10.65 -22.28
C SER A 809 12.92 10.33 -22.01
N ALA A 810 13.61 11.27 -21.35
CA ALA A 810 14.94 11.07 -20.80
C ALA A 810 14.81 10.89 -19.29
N GLN A 811 15.20 9.72 -18.81
CA GLN A 811 15.15 9.38 -17.40
C GLN A 811 16.56 9.39 -16.83
N CYS A 812 16.83 10.36 -15.96
CA CYS A 812 18.13 10.56 -15.32
C CYS A 812 18.04 10.08 -13.87
N GLN A 813 18.81 9.07 -13.53
CA GLN A 813 19.08 8.68 -12.14
C GLN A 813 20.41 9.31 -11.75
N TRP A 814 20.37 10.35 -10.91
CA TRP A 814 21.57 11.06 -10.51
C TRP A 814 22.45 10.20 -9.63
N TYR A 815 21.85 9.53 -8.66
CA TYR A 815 22.45 8.50 -7.85
C TYR A 815 21.40 7.70 -7.08
N THR A 816 21.82 6.52 -6.64
CA THR A 816 21.15 5.76 -5.57
C THR A 816 22.24 5.29 -4.62
N SER A 817 22.04 5.40 -3.33
CA SER A 817 23.02 4.92 -2.35
C SER A 817 22.37 4.15 -1.23
N THR A 818 23.12 3.20 -0.68
CA THR A 818 22.75 2.41 0.49
C THR A 818 23.94 2.40 1.44
N GLN A 819 23.64 2.63 2.72
CA GLN A 819 24.59 2.53 3.81
C GLN A 819 23.95 1.79 4.98
N HIS A 820 24.57 0.73 5.42
CA HIS A 820 24.13 0.01 6.62
C HIS A 820 24.58 0.75 7.88
N ASP A 821 23.76 0.73 8.93
CA ASP A 821 24.13 1.23 10.25
C ASP A 821 25.23 0.32 10.84
N ALA A 822 26.13 0.90 11.63
CA ALA A 822 27.13 0.13 12.36
C ALA A 822 26.44 -0.75 13.41
N ILE A 823 26.81 -2.02 13.47
CA ILE A 823 26.35 -2.96 14.47
C ILE A 823 27.40 -3.08 15.59
N SER A 824 26.96 -3.38 16.81
CA SER A 824 27.85 -3.69 17.92
C SER A 824 28.61 -4.98 17.63
N SER A 825 29.91 -4.98 17.82
CA SER A 825 30.74 -6.19 17.71
C SER A 825 30.54 -7.17 18.86
N THR A 826 30.19 -6.64 20.05
CA THR A 826 29.91 -7.43 21.25
C THR A 826 28.45 -7.28 21.64
N PRO A 827 27.83 -8.30 22.24
CA PRO A 827 26.49 -8.17 22.80
C PRO A 827 26.49 -7.29 24.05
N ASP A 828 25.34 -6.74 24.43
CA ASP A 828 25.12 -6.06 25.73
C ASP A 828 24.99 -7.11 26.85
N ALA A 829 24.41 -8.26 26.53
CA ALA A 829 24.18 -9.39 27.42
C ALA A 829 24.20 -10.69 26.63
N TYR A 830 24.25 -11.82 27.30
CA TYR A 830 24.08 -13.12 26.68
C TYR A 830 23.16 -14.01 27.50
N MET A 831 22.50 -14.95 26.82
CA MET A 831 21.68 -15.98 27.42
C MET A 831 22.48 -17.29 27.43
N ASP A 832 22.52 -17.99 28.58
CA ASP A 832 23.13 -19.30 28.71
C ASP A 832 22.17 -20.43 28.28
N SER A 833 22.66 -21.70 28.32
CA SER A 833 21.87 -22.88 27.96
C SER A 833 20.62 -23.09 28.80
N GLN A 834 20.55 -22.47 29.99
CA GLN A 834 19.45 -22.60 30.93
C GLN A 834 18.43 -21.46 30.80
N GLY A 835 18.68 -20.51 29.85
CA GLY A 835 17.82 -19.37 29.64
C GLY A 835 18.11 -18.18 30.57
N ASN A 836 19.17 -18.26 31.40
CA ASN A 836 19.53 -17.12 32.25
C ASN A 836 20.26 -16.06 31.45
N ILE A 837 19.95 -14.79 31.70
CA ILE A 837 20.60 -13.66 31.07
C ILE A 837 21.70 -13.13 31.96
N HIS A 838 22.89 -12.95 31.37
CA HIS A 838 24.10 -12.47 32.02
C HIS A 838 24.58 -11.22 31.29
N ASP A 839 25.09 -10.24 32.06
CA ASP A 839 25.72 -9.06 31.49
C ASP A 839 27.01 -9.42 30.76
N TRP A 840 27.25 -8.77 29.62
CA TRP A 840 28.52 -8.94 28.89
C TRP A 840 29.64 -8.15 29.59
N THR A 841 30.75 -8.84 29.86
CA THR A 841 31.99 -8.21 30.33
C THR A 841 33.10 -8.41 29.30
N PRO A 842 34.18 -7.58 29.32
CA PRO A 842 35.31 -7.74 28.39
C PRO A 842 35.95 -9.12 28.42
N GLU A 843 35.98 -9.77 29.59
CA GLU A 843 36.53 -11.10 29.78
C GLU A 843 35.77 -12.20 29.02
N CYS A 844 34.48 -11.95 28.72
CA CYS A 844 33.67 -12.89 27.94
C CYS A 844 34.23 -13.10 26.52
N ALA A 845 34.97 -12.11 25.99
CA ALA A 845 35.57 -12.21 24.65
C ALA A 845 36.73 -13.21 24.60
N ASP A 846 37.34 -13.55 25.76
CA ASP A 846 38.42 -14.52 25.88
C ASP A 846 37.92 -15.91 26.27
N ASP A 847 36.64 -16.04 26.63
CA ASP A 847 36.04 -17.33 26.97
C ASP A 847 35.97 -18.26 25.76
N ALA A 848 36.13 -19.55 25.99
CA ALA A 848 36.18 -20.57 24.94
C ALA A 848 34.89 -20.64 24.08
N TYR A 849 33.76 -20.36 24.70
CA TYR A 849 32.42 -20.40 24.07
C TYR A 849 31.88 -19.03 23.75
N LEU A 850 31.96 -18.08 24.69
CA LEU A 850 31.35 -16.75 24.53
C LEU A 850 32.05 -15.89 23.47
N LYS A 851 33.35 -16.10 23.19
CA LYS A 851 34.06 -15.46 22.08
C LYS A 851 33.35 -15.55 20.72
N TRP A 852 32.55 -16.61 20.52
CA TRP A 852 31.80 -16.78 19.29
C TRP A 852 30.58 -15.87 19.17
N LEU A 853 30.19 -15.18 20.24
CA LEU A 853 29.20 -14.13 20.23
C LEU A 853 29.79 -12.80 19.75
N VAL A 854 31.12 -12.67 19.66
CA VAL A 854 31.74 -11.48 19.06
C VAL A 854 31.52 -11.52 17.55
N ARG A 855 30.78 -10.56 17.03
CA ARG A 855 30.50 -10.42 15.60
C ARG A 855 31.72 -9.86 14.87
N THR A 856 31.97 -10.39 13.67
CA THR A 856 32.96 -9.81 12.78
C THR A 856 32.43 -8.53 12.16
N SER A 857 33.28 -7.55 11.98
CA SER A 857 32.94 -6.28 11.32
C SER A 857 32.32 -6.50 9.96
N THR A 858 31.17 -5.90 9.71
CA THR A 858 30.56 -5.78 8.38
C THR A 858 31.04 -4.51 7.68
N ASN A 859 30.86 -4.46 6.38
CA ASN A 859 31.24 -3.26 5.62
C ASN A 859 30.12 -2.21 5.71
N TYR A 860 30.37 -1.13 6.46
CA TYR A 860 29.47 0.00 6.66
C TYR A 860 29.70 1.16 5.70
N THR A 861 30.59 0.98 4.71
CA THR A 861 30.85 2.01 3.72
C THR A 861 29.61 2.25 2.85
N LYS A 862 29.38 3.51 2.55
CA LYS A 862 28.26 3.90 1.66
C LYS A 862 28.53 3.37 0.25
N SER A 863 27.67 2.51 -0.25
CA SER A 863 27.66 2.08 -1.64
C SER A 863 26.81 3.05 -2.46
N THR A 864 27.36 3.55 -3.56
CA THR A 864 26.67 4.53 -4.41
C THR A 864 26.67 4.05 -5.85
N VAL A 865 25.46 3.90 -6.41
CA VAL A 865 25.25 3.70 -7.85
C VAL A 865 25.39 5.06 -8.53
N PRO A 866 26.32 5.24 -9.45
CA PRO A 866 26.55 6.53 -10.10
C PRO A 866 25.44 6.90 -11.09
N PHE A 867 25.59 8.09 -11.68
CA PHE A 867 24.69 8.60 -12.70
C PHE A 867 24.39 7.56 -13.78
N ALA A 868 23.11 7.43 -14.11
CA ALA A 868 22.59 6.65 -15.22
C ALA A 868 21.50 7.42 -15.96
N MET A 869 21.41 7.21 -17.25
CA MET A 869 20.39 7.86 -18.08
C MET A 869 19.89 6.89 -19.15
N ASN A 870 18.60 6.86 -19.38
CA ASN A 870 18.02 6.15 -20.50
C ASN A 870 17.05 7.04 -21.29
N LEU A 871 16.90 6.72 -22.57
CA LEU A 871 15.93 7.34 -23.47
C LEU A 871 14.85 6.34 -23.83
N ASN A 872 13.59 6.75 -23.69
CA ASN A 872 12.41 5.97 -24.09
C ASN A 872 11.66 6.70 -25.20
N LEU A 873 11.09 5.94 -26.13
CA LEU A 873 10.31 6.45 -27.25
C LEU A 873 8.94 5.77 -27.28
N LYS A 874 7.89 6.58 -27.46
CA LYS A 874 6.52 6.09 -27.68
C LYS A 874 5.95 6.78 -28.91
N ILE A 875 5.28 6.02 -29.78
CA ILE A 875 4.66 6.52 -31.02
C ILE A 875 3.22 6.01 -31.07
N THR A 876 2.30 6.90 -31.40
CA THR A 876 0.87 6.57 -31.50
C THR A 876 0.30 7.15 -32.79
N LYS A 877 -0.40 6.32 -33.56
CA LYS A 877 -1.08 6.71 -34.80
C LYS A 877 -2.56 6.44 -34.65
N LYS A 878 -3.38 7.47 -34.89
CA LYS A 878 -4.85 7.39 -34.94
C LYS A 878 -5.33 7.26 -36.38
N LEU A 879 -6.20 6.32 -36.65
CA LEU A 879 -6.76 5.97 -37.97
C LEU A 879 -8.29 5.88 -37.87
N LEU A 880 -8.98 5.80 -39.01
CA LEU A 880 -10.44 5.60 -39.11
C LEU A 880 -11.26 6.56 -38.23
N ASN A 881 -10.97 7.85 -38.27
CA ASN A 881 -11.59 8.86 -37.42
C ASN A 881 -11.49 8.55 -35.92
N ASP A 882 -10.30 8.18 -35.49
CA ASP A 882 -9.93 7.84 -34.12
C ASP A 882 -10.53 6.53 -33.57
N ARG A 883 -11.18 5.74 -34.45
CA ARG A 883 -11.70 4.40 -34.12
C ARG A 883 -10.62 3.32 -34.00
N LEU A 884 -9.51 3.49 -34.68
CA LEU A 884 -8.35 2.60 -34.61
C LEU A 884 -7.13 3.38 -34.17
N ARG A 885 -6.49 2.94 -33.10
CA ARG A 885 -5.23 3.47 -32.59
C ARG A 885 -4.18 2.37 -32.59
N ILE A 886 -3.05 2.63 -33.25
CA ILE A 886 -1.87 1.76 -33.23
C ILE A 886 -0.80 2.51 -32.46
N ALA A 887 -0.20 1.87 -31.47
CA ALA A 887 0.81 2.47 -30.62
C ALA A 887 2.00 1.52 -30.44
N MET A 888 3.20 2.07 -30.40
CA MET A 888 4.45 1.34 -30.19
C MET A 888 5.27 2.06 -29.13
N PHE A 889 5.94 1.31 -28.30
CA PHE A 889 6.91 1.85 -27.36
C PHE A 889 8.23 1.10 -27.43
N CYS A 890 9.31 1.80 -27.12
CA CYS A 890 10.64 1.23 -26.91
C CYS A 890 11.29 1.95 -25.72
N ASN A 891 11.45 1.23 -24.62
CA ASN A 891 12.17 1.72 -23.45
C ASN A 891 13.65 1.38 -23.63
N ARG A 892 14.52 2.28 -23.18
CA ARG A 892 15.98 2.15 -23.30
C ARG A 892 16.43 1.97 -24.77
N ILE A 893 15.87 2.82 -25.67
CA ILE A 893 16.38 2.90 -27.04
C ILE A 893 17.85 3.37 -27.06
N TRP A 894 18.23 4.09 -26.02
CA TRP A 894 19.60 4.42 -25.65
C TRP A 894 19.73 4.36 -24.12
N ASP A 895 20.85 3.84 -23.63
CA ASP A 895 21.14 3.65 -22.22
C ASP A 895 22.59 3.98 -21.91
N TYR A 896 22.79 4.74 -20.84
CA TYR A 896 24.07 5.01 -20.22
C TYR A 896 24.03 4.55 -18.77
N SER A 897 24.58 3.39 -18.50
CA SER A 897 24.60 2.75 -17.17
C SER A 897 26.02 2.23 -16.88
N PRO A 898 26.96 3.11 -16.47
CA PRO A 898 28.34 2.71 -16.24
C PRO A 898 28.47 1.70 -15.12
N ASP A 899 29.48 0.83 -15.21
CA ASP A 899 29.89 -0.06 -14.13
C ASP A 899 30.35 0.76 -12.92
N TYR A 900 30.27 0.19 -11.73
CA TYR A 900 30.68 0.87 -10.51
C TYR A 900 31.23 -0.12 -9.47
N GLU A 901 31.98 0.42 -8.50
CA GLU A 901 32.52 -0.36 -7.38
C GLU A 901 31.54 -0.33 -6.20
N SER A 902 31.28 -1.50 -5.62
CA SER A 902 30.46 -1.65 -4.42
C SER A 902 31.04 -2.72 -3.52
N TYR A 903 31.38 -2.36 -2.30
CA TYR A 903 31.98 -3.26 -1.29
C TYR A 903 33.19 -4.05 -1.83
N GLY A 904 34.05 -3.39 -2.60
CA GLY A 904 35.27 -4.01 -3.19
C GLY A 904 35.00 -4.94 -4.37
N LYS A 905 33.77 -4.93 -4.92
CA LYS A 905 33.42 -5.69 -6.12
C LYS A 905 32.95 -4.76 -7.23
N THR A 906 33.43 -5.00 -8.44
CA THR A 906 32.93 -4.32 -9.63
C THR A 906 31.55 -4.84 -10.01
N ILE A 907 30.55 -3.98 -9.96
CA ILE A 907 29.18 -4.27 -10.37
C ILE A 907 29.03 -3.84 -11.83
N ARG A 908 28.88 -4.82 -12.69
CA ARG A 908 28.62 -4.58 -14.13
C ARG A 908 27.13 -4.44 -14.35
N ARG A 909 26.74 -3.39 -15.07
CA ARG A 909 25.34 -3.14 -15.44
C ARG A 909 25.14 -3.38 -16.92
N HIS A 910 24.18 -4.23 -17.23
CA HIS A 910 23.78 -4.51 -18.60
C HIS A 910 22.28 -4.38 -18.74
N THR A 911 21.85 -3.43 -19.55
CA THR A 911 20.44 -3.18 -19.84
C THR A 911 20.15 -3.56 -21.29
N LYS A 912 18.91 -3.99 -21.53
CA LYS A 912 18.42 -4.34 -22.88
C LYS A 912 17.24 -3.42 -23.22
N PRO A 913 17.06 -3.06 -24.51
CA PRO A 913 15.83 -2.40 -24.96
C PRO A 913 14.62 -3.29 -24.65
N TYR A 914 13.51 -2.65 -24.23
CA TYR A 914 12.23 -3.32 -24.03
C TYR A 914 11.17 -2.62 -24.87
N PHE A 915 10.48 -3.37 -25.72
CA PHE A 915 9.54 -2.80 -26.69
C PHE A 915 8.25 -3.60 -26.80
N GLY A 916 7.22 -2.95 -27.30
CA GLY A 916 5.91 -3.56 -27.52
C GLY A 916 5.06 -2.77 -28.52
N LEU A 917 3.99 -3.44 -28.95
CA LEU A 917 2.97 -2.92 -29.87
C LEU A 917 1.60 -3.08 -29.26
N GLU A 918 0.77 -2.07 -29.47
CA GLU A 918 -0.62 -2.04 -29.00
C GLU A 918 -1.57 -1.61 -30.10
N ILE A 919 -2.71 -2.27 -30.21
CA ILE A 919 -3.80 -1.94 -31.11
C ILE A 919 -5.06 -1.74 -30.25
N ASN A 920 -5.67 -0.56 -30.36
CA ASN A 920 -6.96 -0.27 -29.74
C ASN A 920 -7.99 0.00 -30.82
N VAL A 921 -9.17 -0.62 -30.65
CA VAL A 921 -10.32 -0.48 -31.54
C VAL A 921 -11.51 0.03 -30.75
N LYS A 922 -12.21 1.02 -31.29
CA LYS A 922 -13.43 1.59 -30.73
C LYS A 922 -14.52 1.60 -31.81
N ILE A 923 -15.64 0.86 -31.59
CA ILE A 923 -16.73 0.69 -32.57
C ILE A 923 -18.04 1.12 -31.94
#